data_809486264097f2e4b50cb2bd6be34337
#
_entry.id   809486264097f2e4b50cb2bd6be34337
#
_cell.length_a   1.000
_cell.length_b   1.000
_cell.length_c   1.000
_cell.angle_alpha   90.00
_cell.angle_beta   90.00
_cell.angle_gamma   90.00
#
_symmetry.space_group_name_H-M   'P 1'
#
loop_
_entity.id
_entity.type
_entity.pdbx_description
1 polymer ?
#
loop_
_entity_poly.entity_id
_entity_poly.type
_entity_poly.pdbx_seq_one_letter_code
_entity_poly.pdbx_strand_id
1 'polypeptide(L)'
;MTISSRVKSSEGLNLFNLLPYDPEEYPREISRHYISATDADIADMQSKIGITDLKDLFSHFPQESCFTTGPSLPAEMSYEEACKHLDSIANSTQLCPSFIGDLLPVWSVHQIVDEVSKLRPLTTSYTPYQPERSQGTLVTHWIYQCVLSTLTGFEAINTSLYDRSAAIFEAVSCARRSRKRPGKVLLAESLFPEDISFLNTHASGTDLEFSFGPIDSNSGRLNYSGLEDLFSKKRDEISAFVFPQVNSLGLLEDVDTLSNLAREFSIPTIAVIDPIHLATGGLKPPSEFGRHGVDFIAGEAQHLAIPPSFGGPGLGLFGCRHNDKSKKDLRNTPGRYIGRAKDAQGRDCFVMVLSTREQHIRKEKATSNVCSNQAFLATIAGANLLAKGEQGLKKSLQQARSARNQVSEWIRQREGIEIAFPQSPAFNDLLISVDEDIDIIQQARDQNLHIGVDVSKRLPVNSKKFIKLSFSDVHDDNVLNQLKDFLFSSFPASSSTQEECSAPPNLLRPDAANLPSFSHDELINYYEQLANLNVSPDDGCYPLGSCTMKYNPLLNDWAASLPGFSQVHPQAPEEDAQGPLSILFEIQEMFKAITGLAGVTTQPVAGAQGELVGLKLFQAYHRSRNEENRNVVLIPKSAHGTNFATAATAGYGKGIVYLEANDQGMIDMIDFRDKLRVHGENLCGIMITNPNTSGIFEENFSQIATEVHDSGGLVYMDGANMNAIAGIVNLGKLGVDAVHNNLHKTWTIPHGGGGPGDAIVAVSECLVDFLPGKQIEKGEDGVLRSRTPSKSIGNFHRNWGNFGHKVRAYAYLLRLGKEGVPRMSSIAVLSARYLFEVLRTRYPTLPTGASKIARMHEFILTLSEQDFAQLEAVGVSKSQAIPQVGKLFLDFGFHAPTVAFPEVFGLMIEPTESYTKAELDRFAEAVLVIKDLIDEHPEIVASAPHFTPIDRVDEVSANRNLCLNERLDHLPALPINRIQPHVLLNLEISQIKQRLLDLQGIHS
;
A
#
# COMPACT_ATOMS: atom_id res chain seq x y z
N MET A 1 12.23 -22.23 16.83
CA MET A 1 12.05 -23.71 16.78
C MET A 1 12.31 -24.13 15.37
N THR A 2 13.32 -24.97 15.14
CA THR A 2 13.77 -25.47 13.84
C THR A 2 12.72 -26.43 13.24
N ILE A 3 12.16 -26.08 12.10
CA ILE A 3 11.23 -26.96 11.36
C ILE A 3 12.09 -28.02 10.65
N SER A 4 12.10 -29.23 11.20
CA SER A 4 12.73 -30.42 10.63
C SER A 4 11.78 -31.01 9.57
N SER A 5 12.28 -31.10 8.34
CA SER A 5 11.65 -31.81 7.24
C SER A 5 11.36 -33.27 7.57
N ARG A 6 10.10 -33.65 7.63
CA ARG A 6 9.67 -35.04 7.54
C ARG A 6 8.80 -35.25 6.31
N VAL A 7 9.39 -35.83 5.29
CA VAL A 7 8.65 -36.48 4.21
C VAL A 7 8.00 -37.75 4.77
N LYS A 8 6.69 -37.84 4.77
CA LYS A 8 5.92 -39.08 5.01
C LYS A 8 5.24 -39.51 3.74
N SER A 9 5.32 -40.80 3.50
CA SER A 9 4.83 -41.57 2.36
C SER A 9 3.30 -41.65 2.29
N SER A 10 2.81 -41.72 1.07
CA SER A 10 1.44 -41.81 0.60
C SER A 10 0.56 -42.85 1.28
N GLU A 11 -0.59 -42.39 1.82
CA GLU A 11 -1.90 -43.06 1.77
C GLU A 11 -2.96 -42.13 2.38
N GLY A 12 -3.96 -41.77 1.55
CA GLY A 12 -5.08 -40.87 1.94
C GLY A 12 -4.73 -39.41 1.82
N LEU A 13 -5.39 -38.67 0.91
CA LEU A 13 -5.32 -37.22 0.80
C LEU A 13 -5.81 -36.56 2.11
N ASN A 14 -4.90 -36.42 3.04
CA ASN A 14 -5.10 -35.63 4.24
C ASN A 14 -4.90 -34.17 3.88
N LEU A 15 -5.79 -33.30 4.26
CA LEU A 15 -5.78 -31.85 3.97
C LEU A 15 -4.48 -31.14 4.28
N PHE A 16 -3.82 -31.57 5.33
CA PHE A 16 -2.51 -31.05 5.77
C PHE A 16 -1.38 -31.24 4.75
N ASN A 17 -1.64 -31.93 3.62
CA ASN A 17 -0.67 -32.06 2.52
C ASN A 17 -0.65 -30.82 1.61
N LEU A 18 -1.66 -29.95 1.68
CA LEU A 18 -1.72 -28.69 0.90
C LEU A 18 -1.02 -27.53 1.61
N LEU A 19 -0.99 -27.54 2.94
CA LEU A 19 -0.49 -26.45 3.75
C LEU A 19 0.98 -26.67 4.15
N PRO A 20 1.82 -25.61 4.18
CA PRO A 20 3.19 -25.69 4.67
C PRO A 20 3.29 -25.65 6.21
N TYR A 21 2.17 -25.63 6.94
CA TYR A 21 2.05 -25.57 8.40
C TYR A 21 0.89 -26.42 8.88
N ASP A 22 0.90 -26.77 10.17
CA ASP A 22 -0.24 -27.40 10.84
C ASP A 22 -1.12 -26.31 11.47
N PRO A 23 -2.36 -26.07 11.00
CA PRO A 23 -3.21 -25.05 11.56
C PRO A 23 -3.62 -25.31 13.02
N GLU A 24 -3.56 -26.57 13.50
CA GLU A 24 -3.88 -26.91 14.89
C GLU A 24 -2.83 -26.39 15.88
N GLU A 25 -1.61 -26.09 15.40
CA GLU A 25 -0.57 -25.43 16.21
C GLU A 25 -0.89 -23.94 16.48
N TYR A 26 -1.87 -23.36 15.77
CA TYR A 26 -2.24 -21.96 15.84
C TYR A 26 -3.72 -21.80 16.26
N PRO A 27 -4.04 -21.71 17.56
CA PRO A 27 -5.43 -21.68 18.03
C PRO A 27 -6.31 -20.61 17.39
N ARG A 28 -5.72 -19.43 17.06
CA ARG A 28 -6.47 -18.37 16.38
C ARG A 28 -6.82 -18.72 14.94
N GLU A 29 -6.00 -19.53 14.27
CA GLU A 29 -6.18 -19.94 12.88
C GLU A 29 -7.43 -20.81 12.70
N ILE A 30 -7.67 -21.69 13.64
CA ILE A 30 -8.82 -22.61 13.63
C ILE A 30 -10.07 -22.04 14.31
N SER A 31 -9.96 -20.92 15.01
CA SER A 31 -11.10 -20.28 15.69
C SER A 31 -12.19 -19.91 14.67
N ARG A 32 -13.44 -20.19 15.03
CA ARG A 32 -14.58 -19.83 14.18
C ARG A 32 -14.62 -18.33 13.96
N HIS A 33 -14.65 -17.90 12.69
CA HIS A 33 -14.63 -16.50 12.26
C HIS A 33 -13.40 -15.71 12.76
N TYR A 34 -12.33 -16.42 13.15
CA TYR A 34 -11.13 -15.82 13.77
C TYR A 34 -11.42 -14.99 15.03
N ILE A 35 -12.52 -15.30 15.73
CA ILE A 35 -12.88 -14.71 17.01
C ILE A 35 -12.30 -15.59 18.12
N SER A 36 -11.41 -15.02 18.94
CA SER A 36 -10.71 -15.76 19.99
C SER A 36 -11.46 -15.81 21.32
N ALA A 37 -12.41 -14.92 21.55
CA ALA A 37 -13.24 -14.92 22.73
C ALA A 37 -14.23 -16.11 22.69
N THR A 38 -14.31 -16.87 23.78
CA THR A 38 -15.29 -17.97 23.95
C THR A 38 -16.69 -17.42 24.14
N ASP A 39 -17.73 -18.27 23.98
CA ASP A 39 -19.10 -17.86 24.26
C ASP A 39 -19.28 -17.45 25.72
N ALA A 40 -18.54 -18.07 26.68
CA ALA A 40 -18.53 -17.68 28.09
C ALA A 40 -17.90 -16.30 28.29
N ASP A 41 -16.79 -16.00 27.59
CA ASP A 41 -16.15 -14.67 27.60
C ASP A 41 -17.10 -13.60 27.06
N ILE A 42 -17.78 -13.91 25.95
CA ILE A 42 -18.77 -13.03 25.32
C ILE A 42 -19.90 -12.71 26.28
N ALA A 43 -20.46 -13.77 26.96
CA ALA A 43 -21.52 -13.59 27.94
C ALA A 43 -21.08 -12.76 29.15
N ASP A 44 -19.84 -12.94 29.63
CA ASP A 44 -19.27 -12.13 30.71
C ASP A 44 -19.11 -10.67 30.32
N MET A 45 -18.55 -10.40 29.13
CA MET A 45 -18.43 -9.03 28.58
C MET A 45 -19.82 -8.39 28.42
N GLN A 46 -20.82 -9.11 27.91
CA GLN A 46 -22.22 -8.62 27.81
C GLN A 46 -22.79 -8.26 29.16
N SER A 47 -22.63 -9.13 30.15
CA SER A 47 -23.06 -8.88 31.53
C SER A 47 -22.42 -7.61 32.11
N LYS A 48 -21.12 -7.42 31.87
CA LYS A 48 -20.37 -6.23 32.35
C LYS A 48 -20.91 -4.92 31.80
N ILE A 49 -21.35 -4.92 30.54
CA ILE A 49 -21.91 -3.71 29.88
C ILE A 49 -23.45 -3.64 29.98
N GLY A 50 -24.10 -4.62 30.61
CA GLY A 50 -25.53 -4.59 30.90
C GLY A 50 -26.46 -4.93 29.73
N ILE A 51 -26.00 -5.75 28.75
CA ILE A 51 -26.82 -6.23 27.64
C ILE A 51 -27.00 -7.75 27.69
N THR A 52 -28.01 -8.26 27.01
CA THR A 52 -28.31 -9.69 26.92
C THR A 52 -28.17 -10.28 25.52
N ASP A 53 -28.31 -9.46 24.50
CA ASP A 53 -28.16 -9.84 23.09
C ASP A 53 -27.14 -8.90 22.40
N LEU A 54 -26.32 -9.46 21.53
CA LEU A 54 -25.37 -8.65 20.72
C LEU A 54 -26.08 -7.59 19.84
N LYS A 55 -27.33 -7.82 19.48
CA LYS A 55 -28.16 -6.85 18.74
C LYS A 55 -28.40 -5.55 19.52
N ASP A 56 -28.40 -5.62 20.86
CA ASP A 56 -28.57 -4.44 21.72
C ASP A 56 -27.46 -3.42 21.51
N LEU A 57 -26.28 -3.87 21.03
CA LEU A 57 -25.16 -3.01 20.68
C LEU A 57 -25.53 -1.96 19.60
N PHE A 58 -26.50 -2.26 18.75
CA PHE A 58 -26.90 -1.48 17.58
C PHE A 58 -28.34 -0.92 17.69
N SER A 59 -28.93 -0.94 18.88
CA SER A 59 -30.32 -0.50 19.10
C SER A 59 -30.57 0.98 18.79
N HIS A 60 -29.50 1.78 18.79
CA HIS A 60 -29.53 3.21 18.47
C HIS A 60 -29.42 3.52 16.96
N PHE A 61 -29.25 2.49 16.10
CA PHE A 61 -29.16 2.69 14.67
C PHE A 61 -30.55 2.89 14.03
N PRO A 62 -30.67 3.64 12.93
CA PRO A 62 -31.88 3.66 12.11
C PRO A 62 -32.19 2.26 11.60
N GLN A 63 -33.24 1.63 12.11
CA GLN A 63 -33.53 0.20 11.87
C GLN A 63 -33.85 -0.07 10.39
N GLU A 64 -34.39 0.90 9.66
CA GLU A 64 -34.62 0.86 8.22
C GLU A 64 -33.33 0.74 7.40
N SER A 65 -32.22 1.24 7.93
CA SER A 65 -30.91 1.16 7.31
C SER A 65 -30.11 -0.08 7.71
N CYS A 66 -30.64 -0.94 8.58
CA CYS A 66 -29.99 -2.18 8.97
C CYS A 66 -30.37 -3.32 8.03
N PHE A 67 -29.47 -4.32 7.91
CA PHE A 67 -29.79 -5.58 7.30
C PHE A 67 -30.77 -6.36 8.18
N THR A 68 -31.87 -6.86 7.62
CA THR A 68 -32.84 -7.68 8.34
C THR A 68 -32.38 -9.13 8.52
N THR A 69 -31.65 -9.67 7.54
CA THR A 69 -31.17 -11.06 7.49
C THR A 69 -29.67 -11.18 7.26
N GLY A 70 -28.93 -10.07 7.48
CA GLY A 70 -27.51 -9.96 7.11
C GLY A 70 -27.30 -9.76 5.60
N PRO A 71 -26.04 -9.59 5.16
CA PRO A 71 -25.67 -9.45 3.75
C PRO A 71 -25.89 -10.76 2.98
N SER A 72 -26.21 -10.67 1.68
CA SER A 72 -26.38 -11.83 0.80
C SER A 72 -25.01 -12.44 0.43
N LEU A 73 -24.32 -12.99 1.41
CA LEU A 73 -23.03 -13.69 1.23
C LEU A 73 -23.24 -15.21 1.22
N PRO A 74 -22.28 -15.97 0.65
CA PRO A 74 -22.23 -17.42 0.82
C PRO A 74 -22.19 -17.83 2.32
N ALA A 75 -22.53 -19.08 2.61
CA ALA A 75 -22.32 -19.63 3.94
C ALA A 75 -20.80 -19.66 4.25
N GLU A 76 -20.45 -19.62 5.54
CA GLU A 76 -19.07 -19.82 5.98
C GLU A 76 -18.53 -21.17 5.50
N MET A 77 -17.27 -21.20 5.11
CA MET A 77 -16.57 -22.44 4.79
C MET A 77 -15.78 -22.92 6.00
N SER A 78 -15.73 -24.23 6.23
CA SER A 78 -14.74 -24.81 7.13
C SER A 78 -13.32 -24.50 6.61
N TYR A 79 -12.32 -24.68 7.47
CA TYR A 79 -10.92 -24.45 7.06
C TYR A 79 -10.55 -25.31 5.86
N GLU A 80 -10.95 -26.56 5.89
CA GLU A 80 -10.76 -27.54 4.83
C GLU A 80 -11.42 -27.16 3.51
N GLU A 81 -12.69 -26.76 3.57
CA GLU A 81 -13.45 -26.36 2.39
C GLU A 81 -12.83 -25.10 1.76
N ALA A 82 -12.37 -24.13 2.57
CA ALA A 82 -11.71 -22.94 2.08
C ALA A 82 -10.38 -23.26 1.36
N CYS A 83 -9.56 -24.16 1.93
CA CYS A 83 -8.31 -24.61 1.28
C CYS A 83 -8.59 -25.27 -0.08
N LYS A 84 -9.55 -26.21 -0.14
CA LYS A 84 -9.90 -26.90 -1.39
C LYS A 84 -10.46 -25.96 -2.44
N HIS A 85 -11.28 -25.01 -2.01
CA HIS A 85 -11.90 -24.04 -2.89
C HIS A 85 -10.86 -23.11 -3.50
N LEU A 86 -9.94 -22.55 -2.68
CA LEU A 86 -8.87 -21.67 -3.13
C LEU A 86 -7.89 -22.39 -4.07
N ASP A 87 -7.51 -23.62 -3.75
CA ASP A 87 -6.68 -24.45 -4.63
C ASP A 87 -7.37 -24.73 -5.97
N SER A 88 -8.67 -25.06 -5.95
CA SER A 88 -9.45 -25.27 -7.17
C SER A 88 -9.52 -24.04 -8.05
N ILE A 89 -9.71 -22.84 -7.47
CA ILE A 89 -9.70 -21.58 -8.25
C ILE A 89 -8.30 -21.33 -8.81
N ALA A 90 -7.25 -21.49 -8.02
CA ALA A 90 -5.88 -21.31 -8.49
C ALA A 90 -5.56 -22.25 -9.67
N ASN A 91 -6.00 -23.50 -9.59
CA ASN A 91 -5.79 -24.51 -10.63
C ASN A 91 -6.64 -24.27 -11.92
N SER A 92 -7.59 -23.33 -11.92
CA SER A 92 -8.29 -22.89 -13.13
C SER A 92 -7.44 -21.94 -13.99
N THR A 93 -6.27 -21.56 -13.51
CA THR A 93 -5.30 -20.74 -14.25
C THR A 93 -4.37 -21.61 -15.07
N GLN A 94 -4.19 -21.27 -16.34
CA GLN A 94 -3.22 -21.93 -17.20
C GLN A 94 -1.86 -21.21 -17.11
N LEU A 95 -0.91 -21.83 -16.43
CA LEU A 95 0.46 -21.33 -16.38
C LEU A 95 1.24 -21.82 -17.59
N CYS A 96 1.78 -20.89 -18.37
CA CYS A 96 2.61 -21.16 -19.55
C CYS A 96 3.99 -20.52 -19.38
N PRO A 97 5.05 -21.06 -20.04
CA PRO A 97 6.27 -20.31 -20.28
C PRO A 97 5.94 -18.98 -20.93
N SER A 98 6.50 -17.88 -20.39
CA SER A 98 6.00 -16.55 -20.74
C SER A 98 7.13 -15.55 -20.94
N PHE A 99 7.07 -14.82 -22.04
CA PHE A 99 7.94 -13.69 -22.37
C PHE A 99 7.20 -12.35 -22.17
N ILE A 100 6.09 -12.37 -21.43
CA ILE A 100 5.36 -11.16 -21.03
C ILE A 100 6.10 -10.52 -19.85
N GLY A 101 6.46 -9.25 -19.97
CA GLY A 101 7.14 -8.48 -18.94
C GLY A 101 7.01 -6.98 -19.18
N ASP A 102 6.02 -6.56 -19.96
CA ASP A 102 5.89 -5.20 -20.48
C ASP A 102 5.67 -4.15 -19.38
N LEU A 103 4.56 -4.25 -18.63
CA LEU A 103 4.25 -3.32 -17.55
C LEU A 103 4.96 -3.65 -16.24
N LEU A 104 5.25 -4.92 -16.05
CA LEU A 104 5.85 -5.49 -14.86
C LEU A 104 6.90 -6.53 -15.25
N PRO A 105 8.19 -6.22 -15.13
CA PRO A 105 9.24 -7.21 -15.38
C PRO A 105 9.14 -8.41 -14.44
N VAL A 106 9.47 -9.59 -14.95
CA VAL A 106 9.46 -10.83 -14.16
C VAL A 106 10.91 -11.25 -13.93
N TRP A 107 11.34 -11.30 -12.67
CA TRP A 107 12.68 -11.72 -12.28
C TRP A 107 12.62 -12.78 -11.19
N SER A 108 13.63 -13.62 -11.10
CA SER A 108 13.74 -14.54 -9.98
C SER A 108 13.98 -13.76 -8.67
N VAL A 109 13.36 -14.20 -7.59
CA VAL A 109 13.66 -13.73 -6.23
C VAL A 109 14.42 -14.79 -5.45
N HIS A 110 15.27 -14.36 -4.52
CA HIS A 110 16.02 -15.30 -3.67
C HIS A 110 15.07 -15.92 -2.62
N GLN A 111 15.35 -17.17 -2.20
CA GLN A 111 14.52 -17.87 -1.21
C GLN A 111 14.35 -17.12 0.11
N ILE A 112 15.27 -16.22 0.48
CA ILE A 112 15.18 -15.34 1.67
C ILE A 112 13.87 -14.56 1.70
N VAL A 113 13.30 -14.25 0.55
CA VAL A 113 12.02 -13.52 0.43
C VAL A 113 10.90 -14.29 1.11
N ASP A 114 10.80 -15.59 0.86
CA ASP A 114 9.79 -16.45 1.48
C ASP A 114 9.98 -16.55 3.00
N GLU A 115 11.21 -16.64 3.46
CA GLU A 115 11.53 -16.75 4.87
C GLU A 115 11.26 -15.44 5.62
N VAL A 116 11.74 -14.30 5.10
CA VAL A 116 11.52 -12.98 5.71
C VAL A 116 10.04 -12.59 5.69
N SER A 117 9.30 -12.97 4.64
CA SER A 117 7.85 -12.71 4.55
C SER A 117 7.05 -13.41 5.66
N LYS A 118 7.58 -14.48 6.27
CA LYS A 118 6.98 -15.23 7.37
C LYS A 118 7.34 -14.68 8.76
N LEU A 119 8.22 -13.69 8.84
CA LEU A 119 8.59 -13.04 10.11
C LEU A 119 7.50 -12.07 10.54
N ARG A 120 6.47 -12.60 11.21
CA ARG A 120 5.23 -11.91 11.58
C ARG A 120 5.43 -10.55 12.25
N PRO A 121 6.36 -10.37 13.22
CA PRO A 121 6.57 -9.05 13.83
C PRO A 121 7.09 -7.97 12.85
N LEU A 122 7.68 -8.34 11.72
CA LEU A 122 8.07 -7.39 10.66
C LEU A 122 6.94 -7.17 9.65
N THR A 123 6.14 -8.19 9.38
CA THR A 123 5.17 -8.18 8.27
C THR A 123 3.75 -7.83 8.68
N THR A 124 3.40 -7.91 9.98
CA THR A 124 2.06 -7.58 10.49
C THR A 124 2.02 -6.36 11.41
N SER A 125 3.19 -5.86 11.87
CA SER A 125 3.26 -4.65 12.70
C SER A 125 2.80 -3.39 11.94
N TYR A 126 2.42 -2.36 12.70
CA TYR A 126 2.02 -1.08 12.14
C TYR A 126 3.22 -0.20 11.74
N THR A 127 2.92 0.96 11.16
CA THR A 127 3.90 2.01 10.85
C THR A 127 4.74 2.36 12.07
N PRO A 128 6.08 2.47 11.94
CA PRO A 128 7.00 2.61 13.07
C PRO A 128 7.02 4.05 13.65
N TYR A 129 5.85 4.57 14.02
CA TYR A 129 5.72 5.89 14.66
C TYR A 129 6.32 5.94 16.07
N GLN A 130 6.54 4.79 16.69
CA GLN A 130 7.20 4.68 17.98
C GLN A 130 8.57 3.99 17.80
N PRO A 131 9.61 4.77 17.51
CA PRO A 131 10.92 4.21 17.13
C PRO A 131 11.52 3.33 18.21
N GLU A 132 11.21 3.57 19.47
CA GLU A 132 11.77 2.82 20.61
C GLU A 132 11.36 1.34 20.59
N ARG A 133 10.22 1.00 20.00
CA ARG A 133 9.73 -0.39 19.90
C ARG A 133 9.68 -0.92 18.47
N SER A 134 10.10 -0.14 17.49
CA SER A 134 9.98 -0.45 16.07
C SER A 134 11.32 -0.45 15.32
N GLN A 135 12.43 -0.62 16.06
CA GLN A 135 13.77 -0.59 15.45
C GLN A 135 13.96 -1.68 14.40
N GLY A 136 13.33 -2.85 14.56
CA GLY A 136 13.37 -3.90 13.56
C GLY A 136 12.85 -3.43 12.20
N THR A 137 11.63 -2.92 12.14
CA THR A 137 11.04 -2.36 10.92
C THR A 137 11.84 -1.18 10.37
N LEU A 138 12.30 -0.27 11.23
CA LEU A 138 13.08 0.90 10.80
C LEU A 138 14.41 0.49 10.14
N VAL A 139 15.07 -0.54 10.66
CA VAL A 139 16.31 -1.06 10.06
C VAL A 139 16.05 -1.73 8.72
N THR A 140 14.96 -2.50 8.57
CA THR A 140 14.64 -3.11 7.26
C THR A 140 14.39 -2.05 6.19
N HIS A 141 13.68 -0.97 6.55
CA HIS A 141 13.46 0.15 5.64
C HIS A 141 14.75 0.93 5.34
N TRP A 142 15.62 1.10 6.32
CA TRP A 142 16.94 1.69 6.12
C TRP A 142 17.78 0.90 5.12
N ILE A 143 17.79 -0.43 5.25
CA ILE A 143 18.46 -1.32 4.30
C ILE A 143 17.95 -1.09 2.89
N TYR A 144 16.63 -1.09 2.69
CA TYR A 144 16.01 -0.83 1.38
C TYR A 144 16.47 0.51 0.79
N GLN A 145 16.42 1.59 1.57
CA GLN A 145 16.88 2.92 1.12
C GLN A 145 18.36 2.90 0.72
N CYS A 146 19.22 2.30 1.52
CA CYS A 146 20.67 2.28 1.29
C CYS A 146 21.05 1.48 0.04
N VAL A 147 20.44 0.31 -0.17
CA VAL A 147 20.72 -0.54 -1.33
C VAL A 147 20.27 0.15 -2.62
N LEU A 148 19.08 0.74 -2.64
CA LEU A 148 18.60 1.48 -3.81
C LEU A 148 19.35 2.78 -4.03
N SER A 149 19.80 3.45 -2.96
CA SER A 149 20.71 4.60 -3.06
C SER A 149 22.02 4.21 -3.76
N THR A 150 22.57 3.05 -3.42
CA THR A 150 23.79 2.51 -4.05
C THR A 150 23.59 2.22 -5.54
N LEU A 151 22.44 1.62 -5.92
CA LEU A 151 22.14 1.32 -7.33
C LEU A 151 21.92 2.58 -8.17
N THR A 152 21.15 3.53 -7.66
CA THR A 152 20.68 4.70 -8.39
C THR A 152 21.65 5.89 -8.31
N GLY A 153 22.51 5.94 -7.30
CA GLY A 153 23.34 7.09 -6.95
C GLY A 153 22.55 8.27 -6.37
N PHE A 154 21.29 8.05 -5.94
CA PHE A 154 20.46 9.08 -5.31
C PHE A 154 20.59 9.05 -3.80
N GLU A 155 20.73 10.22 -3.20
CA GLU A 155 21.01 10.35 -1.76
C GLU A 155 19.75 10.18 -0.90
N ALA A 156 18.55 10.36 -1.45
CA ALA A 156 17.29 10.21 -0.74
C ALA A 156 16.32 9.32 -1.53
N ILE A 157 16.15 8.11 -1.06
CA ILE A 157 15.16 7.14 -1.57
C ILE A 157 14.01 7.07 -0.57
N ASN A 158 12.77 7.22 -1.05
CA ASN A 158 11.56 7.10 -0.25
C ASN A 158 11.30 5.63 0.12
N THR A 159 10.82 5.38 1.33
CA THR A 159 10.44 4.02 1.75
C THR A 159 9.01 3.73 1.33
N SER A 160 8.82 3.80 0.10
CA SER A 160 7.94 3.33 -0.95
C SER A 160 6.72 4.20 -1.24
N LEU A 161 6.27 4.06 -2.46
CA LEU A 161 4.98 4.51 -2.97
C LEU A 161 4.20 3.31 -3.49
N TYR A 162 2.99 3.55 -4.02
CA TYR A 162 2.09 2.46 -4.40
C TYR A 162 2.62 1.62 -5.58
N ASP A 163 3.05 2.30 -6.64
CA ASP A 163 3.62 1.73 -7.85
C ASP A 163 4.38 2.79 -8.64
N ARG A 164 4.88 2.43 -9.81
CA ARG A 164 5.60 3.35 -10.71
C ARG A 164 4.76 4.56 -11.11
N SER A 165 3.48 4.38 -11.43
CA SER A 165 2.61 5.48 -11.88
C SER A 165 2.40 6.49 -10.76
N ALA A 166 2.17 6.02 -9.54
CA ALA A 166 2.08 6.86 -8.35
C ALA A 166 3.41 7.59 -8.07
N ALA A 167 4.55 6.90 -8.26
CA ALA A 167 5.86 7.51 -8.09
C ALA A 167 6.11 8.63 -9.12
N ILE A 168 5.70 8.45 -10.38
CA ILE A 168 5.77 9.51 -11.41
C ILE A 168 4.89 10.70 -11.01
N PHE A 169 3.63 10.45 -10.58
CA PHE A 169 2.71 11.51 -10.18
C PHE A 169 3.25 12.33 -9.00
N GLU A 170 3.81 11.66 -7.99
CA GLU A 170 4.40 12.34 -6.84
C GLU A 170 5.67 13.12 -7.21
N ALA A 171 6.50 12.60 -8.11
CA ALA A 171 7.67 13.30 -8.62
C ALA A 171 7.29 14.57 -9.39
N VAL A 172 6.29 14.49 -10.27
CA VAL A 172 5.72 15.63 -11.00
C VAL A 172 5.17 16.67 -10.04
N SER A 173 4.35 16.23 -9.07
CA SER A 173 3.77 17.11 -8.06
C SER A 173 4.83 17.78 -7.19
N CYS A 174 5.88 17.06 -6.80
CA CYS A 174 7.03 17.59 -6.07
C CYS A 174 7.80 18.65 -6.88
N ALA A 175 8.12 18.35 -8.14
CA ALA A 175 8.83 19.27 -9.02
C ALA A 175 8.07 20.61 -9.19
N ARG A 176 6.74 20.56 -9.40
CA ARG A 176 5.89 21.74 -9.50
C ARG A 176 5.86 22.57 -8.22
N ARG A 177 5.65 21.92 -7.06
CA ARG A 177 5.62 22.60 -5.76
C ARG A 177 6.94 23.28 -5.41
N SER A 178 8.06 22.57 -5.62
CA SER A 178 9.38 23.07 -5.21
C SER A 178 9.88 24.20 -6.09
N ARG A 179 9.62 24.14 -7.37
CA ARG A 179 10.11 25.14 -8.35
C ARG A 179 9.13 26.30 -8.51
N LYS A 180 7.86 26.16 -8.07
CA LYS A 180 6.80 27.15 -8.30
C LYS A 180 6.74 27.61 -9.76
N ARG A 181 7.02 26.71 -10.68
CA ARG A 181 7.04 26.98 -12.10
C ARG A 181 5.66 26.65 -12.69
N PRO A 182 4.94 27.63 -13.23
CA PRO A 182 3.69 27.37 -13.94
C PRO A 182 3.96 26.63 -15.24
N GLY A 183 2.92 26.03 -15.81
CA GLY A 183 2.98 25.37 -17.10
C GLY A 183 2.68 23.89 -17.04
N LYS A 184 2.66 23.30 -18.23
CA LYS A 184 2.37 21.89 -18.44
C LYS A 184 3.58 21.03 -18.08
N VAL A 185 3.34 19.78 -17.71
CA VAL A 185 4.41 18.80 -17.62
C VAL A 185 4.57 18.14 -18.98
N LEU A 186 5.78 18.11 -19.49
CA LEU A 186 6.09 17.41 -20.72
C LEU A 186 6.36 15.94 -20.41
N LEU A 187 5.52 15.06 -20.94
CA LEU A 187 5.68 13.61 -20.86
C LEU A 187 6.26 13.09 -22.17
N ALA A 188 7.23 12.20 -22.10
CA ALA A 188 7.66 11.46 -23.27
C ALA A 188 6.53 10.57 -23.78
N GLU A 189 6.17 10.60 -25.07
CA GLU A 189 5.21 9.66 -25.66
C GLU A 189 5.69 8.21 -25.56
N SER A 190 6.98 8.01 -25.38
CA SER A 190 7.61 6.70 -25.19
C SER A 190 7.44 6.10 -23.78
N LEU A 191 6.76 6.79 -22.87
CA LEU A 191 6.29 6.21 -21.59
C LEU A 191 5.20 5.16 -21.84
N PHE A 192 4.95 4.32 -20.85
CA PHE A 192 3.88 3.33 -20.92
C PHE A 192 2.50 4.01 -20.94
N PRO A 193 1.60 3.61 -21.85
CA PRO A 193 0.26 4.21 -21.94
C PRO A 193 -0.53 4.15 -20.65
N GLU A 194 -0.34 3.10 -19.86
CA GLU A 194 -1.01 2.90 -18.56
C GLU A 194 -0.56 3.92 -17.53
N ASP A 195 0.74 4.28 -17.51
CA ASP A 195 1.26 5.36 -16.67
C ASP A 195 0.65 6.71 -17.10
N ILE A 196 0.57 6.97 -18.39
CA ILE A 196 -0.05 8.18 -18.95
C ILE A 196 -1.54 8.24 -18.60
N SER A 197 -2.26 7.12 -18.70
CA SER A 197 -3.66 7.02 -18.33
C SER A 197 -3.88 7.34 -16.84
N PHE A 198 -3.06 6.75 -15.97
CA PHE A 198 -3.06 7.04 -14.52
C PHE A 198 -2.84 8.54 -14.25
N LEU A 199 -1.82 9.14 -14.88
CA LEU A 199 -1.48 10.55 -14.71
C LEU A 199 -2.64 11.46 -15.14
N ASN A 200 -3.26 11.18 -16.28
CA ASN A 200 -4.43 11.93 -16.78
C ASN A 200 -5.63 11.81 -15.83
N THR A 201 -5.90 10.63 -15.29
CA THR A 201 -6.97 10.41 -14.32
C THR A 201 -6.76 11.24 -13.05
N HIS A 202 -5.54 11.23 -12.51
CA HIS A 202 -5.19 11.99 -11.31
C HIS A 202 -5.18 13.51 -11.55
N ALA A 203 -4.74 13.95 -12.72
CA ALA A 203 -4.72 15.36 -13.10
C ALA A 203 -6.12 15.93 -13.39
N SER A 204 -7.07 15.09 -13.79
CA SER A 204 -8.43 15.53 -14.11
C SER A 204 -9.06 16.36 -12.98
N GLY A 205 -9.62 17.52 -13.29
CA GLY A 205 -10.22 18.43 -12.30
C GLY A 205 -9.23 19.22 -11.44
N THR A 206 -7.92 19.16 -11.78
CA THR A 206 -6.87 19.94 -11.13
C THR A 206 -6.27 20.96 -12.12
N ASP A 207 -5.27 21.72 -11.67
CA ASP A 207 -4.50 22.64 -12.51
C ASP A 207 -3.27 21.97 -13.18
N LEU A 208 -3.15 20.65 -13.07
CA LEU A 208 -2.08 19.87 -13.68
C LEU A 208 -2.46 19.50 -15.11
N GLU A 209 -1.69 19.97 -16.06
CA GLU A 209 -1.84 19.65 -17.48
C GLU A 209 -0.58 18.99 -18.05
N PHE A 210 -0.78 18.10 -19.03
CA PHE A 210 0.30 17.41 -19.73
C PHE A 210 0.42 17.89 -21.19
N SER A 211 1.63 17.85 -21.70
CA SER A 211 1.96 17.90 -23.11
C SER A 211 2.92 16.75 -23.44
N PHE A 212 3.07 16.43 -24.72
CA PHE A 212 3.82 15.24 -25.11
C PHE A 212 5.02 15.57 -25.97
N GLY A 213 6.16 14.93 -25.68
CA GLY A 213 7.35 14.89 -26.49
C GLY A 213 7.26 13.72 -27.47
N PRO A 214 7.28 13.97 -28.79
CA PRO A 214 6.92 12.97 -29.78
C PRO A 214 7.96 11.86 -29.94
N ILE A 215 7.52 10.67 -30.35
CA ILE A 215 8.37 9.56 -30.81
C ILE A 215 8.74 9.81 -32.29
N ASP A 216 9.98 9.49 -32.66
CA ASP A 216 10.38 9.34 -34.05
C ASP A 216 9.97 7.94 -34.56
N SER A 217 9.11 7.92 -35.57
CA SER A 217 8.58 6.66 -36.15
C SER A 217 9.63 5.78 -36.83
N ASN A 218 10.81 6.33 -37.17
CA ASN A 218 11.88 5.58 -37.80
C ASN A 218 12.79 4.87 -36.79
N SER A 219 12.91 5.42 -35.59
CA SER A 219 13.79 4.90 -34.56
C SER A 219 13.04 4.27 -33.38
N GLY A 220 11.73 4.53 -33.20
CA GLY A 220 10.95 4.13 -32.03
C GLY A 220 11.39 4.80 -30.72
N ARG A 221 12.22 5.84 -30.79
CA ARG A 221 12.77 6.63 -29.69
C ARG A 221 12.23 8.04 -29.72
N LEU A 222 12.48 8.83 -28.70
CA LEU A 222 12.11 10.24 -28.67
C LEU A 222 12.75 11.01 -29.82
N ASN A 223 12.00 11.93 -30.41
CA ASN A 223 12.48 12.84 -31.42
C ASN A 223 13.25 14.00 -30.78
N TYR A 224 14.58 13.88 -30.68
CA TYR A 224 15.45 14.84 -29.99
C TYR A 224 15.41 16.24 -30.60
N SER A 225 15.39 16.35 -31.93
CA SER A 225 15.27 17.66 -32.60
C SER A 225 13.91 18.32 -32.36
N GLY A 226 12.85 17.54 -32.34
CA GLY A 226 11.51 18.00 -31.97
C GLY A 226 11.43 18.46 -30.50
N LEU A 227 12.13 17.80 -29.60
CA LEU A 227 12.21 18.21 -28.19
C LEU A 227 13.02 19.52 -28.03
N GLU A 228 14.13 19.67 -28.72
CA GLU A 228 14.93 20.91 -28.72
C GLU A 228 14.09 22.09 -29.17
N ASP A 229 13.34 21.92 -30.25
CA ASP A 229 12.37 22.89 -30.75
C ASP A 229 11.27 23.23 -29.71
N LEU A 230 10.71 22.23 -29.05
CA LEU A 230 9.71 22.43 -27.98
C LEU A 230 10.32 23.23 -26.81
N PHE A 231 11.50 22.88 -26.36
CA PHE A 231 12.15 23.53 -25.23
C PHE A 231 12.53 24.97 -25.58
N SER A 232 13.06 25.24 -26.80
CA SER A 232 13.40 26.57 -27.22
C SER A 232 12.19 27.50 -27.36
N LYS A 233 11.08 26.99 -27.91
CA LYS A 233 9.86 27.78 -28.18
C LYS A 233 8.94 27.92 -26.99
N LYS A 234 8.89 26.91 -26.10
CA LYS A 234 7.89 26.80 -25.00
C LYS A 234 8.51 26.62 -23.61
N ARG A 235 9.77 26.99 -23.44
CA ARG A 235 10.52 26.88 -22.19
C ARG A 235 9.72 27.29 -20.95
N ASP A 236 9.07 28.47 -21.04
CA ASP A 236 8.35 29.05 -19.89
C ASP A 236 6.98 28.39 -19.65
N GLU A 237 6.50 27.60 -20.58
CA GLU A 237 5.27 26.82 -20.49
C GLU A 237 5.49 25.40 -19.95
N ILE A 238 6.77 24.94 -19.80
CA ILE A 238 7.10 23.59 -19.36
C ILE A 238 7.57 23.64 -17.91
N SER A 239 6.83 22.96 -17.02
CA SER A 239 7.13 22.92 -15.58
C SER A 239 8.08 21.78 -15.18
N ALA A 240 8.05 20.64 -15.88
CA ALA A 240 8.95 19.50 -15.69
C ALA A 240 8.96 18.64 -16.96
N PHE A 241 9.98 17.80 -17.12
CA PHE A 241 10.10 16.81 -18.20
C PHE A 241 10.26 15.42 -17.62
N VAL A 242 9.40 14.47 -18.04
CA VAL A 242 9.41 13.06 -17.65
C VAL A 242 9.79 12.20 -18.82
N PHE A 243 10.83 11.37 -18.68
CA PHE A 243 11.29 10.47 -19.73
C PHE A 243 11.77 9.12 -19.17
N PRO A 244 11.62 8.01 -19.92
CA PRO A 244 12.09 6.70 -19.50
C PRO A 244 13.57 6.48 -19.88
N GLN A 245 14.29 5.63 -19.14
CA GLN A 245 15.58 5.09 -19.54
C GLN A 245 15.43 3.99 -20.59
N VAL A 246 14.51 3.06 -20.32
CA VAL A 246 14.02 2.06 -21.29
C VAL A 246 12.58 2.42 -21.60
N ASN A 247 12.27 2.63 -22.87
CA ASN A 247 10.95 3.09 -23.24
C ASN A 247 9.91 1.95 -23.38
N SER A 248 8.66 2.29 -23.61
CA SER A 248 7.58 1.31 -23.69
C SER A 248 7.69 0.31 -24.85
N LEU A 249 8.59 0.58 -25.80
CA LEU A 249 8.93 -0.33 -26.90
C LEU A 249 10.14 -1.24 -26.57
N GLY A 250 10.75 -1.08 -25.39
CA GLY A 250 11.95 -1.83 -24.98
C GLY A 250 13.27 -1.23 -25.49
N LEU A 251 13.23 -0.04 -26.06
CA LEU A 251 14.40 0.63 -26.62
C LEU A 251 15.04 1.61 -25.61
N LEU A 252 16.36 1.77 -25.69
CA LEU A 252 17.10 2.70 -24.84
C LEU A 252 16.98 4.14 -25.35
N GLU A 253 16.54 5.05 -24.50
CA GLU A 253 16.62 6.47 -24.78
C GLU A 253 18.06 7.00 -24.58
N ASP A 254 18.43 8.07 -25.26
CA ASP A 254 19.70 8.76 -25.01
C ASP A 254 19.54 9.70 -23.80
N VAL A 255 19.66 9.11 -22.64
CA VAL A 255 19.43 9.79 -21.36
C VAL A 255 20.41 10.95 -21.12
N ASP A 256 21.61 10.87 -21.71
CA ASP A 256 22.60 11.95 -21.61
C ASP A 256 22.17 13.18 -22.41
N THR A 257 21.74 12.97 -23.64
CA THR A 257 21.23 14.05 -24.51
C THR A 257 19.97 14.68 -23.90
N LEU A 258 19.00 13.85 -23.46
CA LEU A 258 17.75 14.32 -22.85
C LEU A 258 18.00 15.14 -21.57
N SER A 259 18.87 14.65 -20.69
CA SER A 259 19.22 15.32 -19.43
C SER A 259 19.93 16.64 -19.66
N ASN A 260 20.90 16.66 -20.57
CA ASN A 260 21.67 17.89 -20.93
C ASN A 260 20.74 18.92 -21.55
N LEU A 261 19.91 18.51 -22.51
CA LEU A 261 18.98 19.40 -23.21
C LEU A 261 17.99 20.05 -22.21
N ALA A 262 17.35 19.27 -21.34
CA ALA A 262 16.46 19.82 -20.31
C ALA A 262 17.18 20.81 -19.38
N ARG A 263 18.44 20.52 -19.04
CA ARG A 263 19.26 21.37 -18.18
C ARG A 263 19.62 22.69 -18.83
N GLU A 264 19.90 22.72 -20.12
CA GLU A 264 20.18 23.98 -20.89
C GLU A 264 19.00 24.93 -20.79
N PHE A 265 17.79 24.42 -20.83
CA PHE A 265 16.56 25.19 -20.66
C PHE A 265 16.08 25.32 -19.20
N SER A 266 16.88 24.85 -18.23
CA SER A 266 16.53 24.85 -16.79
C SER A 266 15.20 24.16 -16.46
N ILE A 267 14.84 23.11 -17.17
CA ILE A 267 13.64 22.31 -16.97
C ILE A 267 13.98 21.18 -15.97
N PRO A 268 13.21 21.03 -14.88
CA PRO A 268 13.38 19.90 -13.96
C PRO A 268 13.13 18.56 -14.65
N THR A 269 13.94 17.56 -14.31
CA THR A 269 13.93 16.26 -14.96
C THR A 269 13.48 15.15 -14.01
N ILE A 270 12.66 14.24 -14.51
CA ILE A 270 12.20 13.04 -13.83
C ILE A 270 12.50 11.86 -14.75
N ALA A 271 13.41 10.97 -14.34
CA ALA A 271 13.71 9.76 -15.09
C ALA A 271 12.90 8.58 -14.56
N VAL A 272 12.28 7.83 -15.47
CA VAL A 272 11.60 6.56 -15.16
C VAL A 272 12.58 5.42 -15.42
N ILE A 273 12.85 4.63 -14.38
CA ILE A 273 13.91 3.62 -14.37
C ILE A 273 13.43 2.28 -13.83
N ASP A 274 14.15 1.23 -14.14
CA ASP A 274 14.07 -0.07 -13.47
C ASP A 274 15.34 -0.29 -12.63
N PRO A 275 15.24 -0.49 -11.31
CA PRO A 275 16.41 -0.58 -10.43
C PRO A 275 17.32 -1.78 -10.73
N ILE A 276 16.80 -2.91 -11.22
CA ILE A 276 17.64 -4.06 -11.54
C ILE A 276 18.55 -3.80 -12.76
N HIS A 277 18.08 -2.99 -13.69
CA HIS A 277 18.88 -2.61 -14.85
C HIS A 277 20.13 -1.79 -14.46
N LEU A 278 20.14 -1.21 -13.25
CA LEU A 278 21.26 -0.40 -12.75
C LEU A 278 22.36 -1.21 -12.05
N ALA A 279 22.23 -2.53 -11.97
CA ALA A 279 23.28 -3.38 -11.40
C ALA A 279 24.55 -3.37 -12.26
N THR A 280 25.62 -3.90 -11.73
CA THR A 280 26.93 -4.01 -12.43
C THR A 280 26.79 -4.74 -13.77
N GLY A 281 27.31 -4.12 -14.81
CA GLY A 281 27.18 -4.60 -16.19
C GLY A 281 25.83 -4.25 -16.83
N GLY A 282 25.02 -3.47 -16.15
CA GLY A 282 23.73 -2.94 -16.61
C GLY A 282 23.81 -1.55 -17.18
N LEU A 283 22.74 -0.77 -16.99
CA LEU A 283 22.59 0.58 -17.51
C LEU A 283 23.18 1.64 -16.56
N LYS A 284 23.50 2.77 -17.11
CA LYS A 284 24.02 3.94 -16.40
C LYS A 284 23.07 4.39 -15.29
N PRO A 285 23.57 4.70 -14.08
CA PRO A 285 22.71 5.17 -13.00
C PRO A 285 22.20 6.59 -13.27
N PRO A 286 20.97 6.92 -12.85
CA PRO A 286 20.34 8.21 -13.16
C PRO A 286 21.02 9.43 -12.52
N SER A 287 21.83 9.22 -11.49
CA SER A 287 22.70 10.25 -10.92
C SER A 287 23.78 10.73 -11.88
N GLU A 288 24.08 9.95 -12.92
CA GLU A 288 25.14 10.20 -13.90
C GLU A 288 24.60 10.54 -15.31
N PHE A 289 23.28 10.71 -15.47
CA PHE A 289 22.70 11.10 -16.76
C PHE A 289 23.17 12.50 -17.17
N GLY A 290 23.75 12.60 -18.35
CA GLY A 290 24.35 13.83 -18.82
C GLY A 290 25.48 14.32 -17.90
N ARG A 291 25.60 15.66 -17.77
CA ARG A 291 26.68 16.29 -16.98
C ARG A 291 26.35 16.42 -15.48
N HIS A 292 25.08 16.29 -15.08
CA HIS A 292 24.62 16.66 -13.74
C HIS A 292 23.63 15.68 -13.09
N GLY A 293 23.30 14.59 -13.78
CA GLY A 293 22.21 13.69 -13.38
C GLY A 293 20.84 14.34 -13.52
N VAL A 294 19.80 13.59 -13.16
CA VAL A 294 18.41 14.07 -13.11
C VAL A 294 18.03 14.55 -11.70
N ASP A 295 16.91 15.31 -11.59
CA ASP A 295 16.46 15.87 -10.31
C ASP A 295 15.68 14.83 -9.49
N PHE A 296 14.85 14.00 -10.15
CA PHE A 296 14.02 12.98 -9.54
C PHE A 296 14.07 11.67 -10.32
N ILE A 297 13.81 10.58 -9.63
CA ILE A 297 13.59 9.27 -10.24
C ILE A 297 12.25 8.70 -9.79
N ALA A 298 11.63 7.94 -10.69
CA ALA A 298 10.47 7.11 -10.42
C ALA A 298 10.67 5.74 -11.07
N GLY A 299 10.08 4.69 -10.50
CA GLY A 299 10.24 3.34 -11.04
C GLY A 299 9.34 2.31 -10.36
N GLU A 300 9.46 1.08 -10.82
CA GLU A 300 8.82 -0.08 -10.21
C GLU A 300 9.88 -0.97 -9.56
N ALA A 301 9.57 -1.48 -8.39
CA ALA A 301 10.45 -2.38 -7.65
C ALA A 301 9.74 -3.66 -7.16
N GLN A 302 8.47 -3.90 -7.54
CA GLN A 302 7.71 -5.10 -7.15
C GLN A 302 8.49 -6.38 -7.45
N HIS A 303 9.08 -6.48 -8.63
CA HIS A 303 9.85 -7.63 -9.10
C HIS A 303 11.14 -7.92 -8.30
N LEU A 304 11.56 -7.00 -7.43
CA LEU A 304 12.60 -7.24 -6.43
C LEU A 304 12.08 -7.92 -5.17
N ALA A 305 10.77 -7.98 -4.99
CA ALA A 305 10.12 -8.45 -3.78
C ALA A 305 9.32 -9.73 -3.99
N ILE A 306 8.49 -9.76 -5.02
CA ILE A 306 7.52 -10.85 -5.25
C ILE A 306 7.40 -11.18 -6.74
N PRO A 307 6.89 -12.37 -7.08
CA PRO A 307 6.46 -12.70 -8.43
C PRO A 307 5.39 -11.73 -8.97
N PRO A 308 4.94 -11.86 -10.23
CA PRO A 308 3.98 -10.97 -10.87
C PRO A 308 2.69 -10.74 -10.09
N SER A 309 2.16 -11.76 -9.41
CA SER A 309 0.97 -11.71 -8.55
C SER A 309 -0.20 -10.95 -9.21
N PHE A 310 -0.45 -11.24 -10.48
CA PHE A 310 -1.45 -10.58 -11.33
C PHE A 310 -1.42 -9.04 -11.26
N GLY A 311 -0.23 -8.48 -11.00
CA GLY A 311 0.03 -7.04 -11.02
C GLY A 311 0.13 -6.35 -9.67
N GLY A 312 0.09 -7.07 -8.55
CA GLY A 312 0.26 -6.42 -7.26
C GLY A 312 0.19 -7.34 -6.03
N PRO A 313 0.66 -6.83 -4.87
CA PRO A 313 0.96 -5.42 -4.58
C PRO A 313 2.18 -4.88 -5.33
N GLY A 314 2.09 -3.61 -5.77
CA GLY A 314 3.20 -2.90 -6.39
C GLY A 314 4.21 -2.37 -5.38
N LEU A 315 5.35 -1.87 -5.87
CA LEU A 315 6.37 -1.20 -5.04
C LEU A 315 6.95 -0.01 -5.80
N GLY A 316 6.35 1.16 -5.62
CA GLY A 316 6.80 2.38 -6.29
C GLY A 316 8.13 2.87 -5.74
N LEU A 317 9.15 2.92 -6.59
CA LEU A 317 10.41 3.56 -6.31
C LEU A 317 10.32 5.06 -6.56
N PHE A 318 10.70 5.86 -5.58
CA PHE A 318 10.83 7.30 -5.71
C PHE A 318 12.14 7.76 -5.10
N GLY A 319 12.87 8.62 -5.82
CA GLY A 319 14.11 9.22 -5.33
C GLY A 319 14.22 10.70 -5.65
N CYS A 320 14.86 11.41 -4.72
CA CYS A 320 15.17 12.84 -4.84
C CYS A 320 16.64 13.08 -4.51
N ARG A 321 17.26 14.06 -5.14
CA ARG A 321 18.63 14.48 -4.78
C ARG A 321 18.62 15.13 -3.39
N HIS A 322 19.68 14.88 -2.61
CA HIS A 322 19.89 15.48 -1.29
C HIS A 322 21.24 16.20 -1.22
N ASN A 323 21.30 17.38 -1.79
CA ASN A 323 22.46 18.28 -1.77
C ASN A 323 22.00 19.71 -1.48
N ASP A 324 22.92 20.66 -1.38
CA ASP A 324 22.59 22.04 -1.03
C ASP A 324 21.57 22.72 -1.96
N LYS A 325 21.57 22.33 -3.24
CA LYS A 325 20.64 22.88 -4.25
C LYS A 325 19.24 22.26 -4.18
N SER A 326 19.14 20.99 -3.72
CA SER A 326 17.89 20.21 -3.70
C SER A 326 17.20 20.14 -2.35
N LYS A 327 17.70 20.79 -1.32
CA LYS A 327 17.06 20.80 0.03
C LYS A 327 15.58 21.19 0.00
N LYS A 328 15.19 22.07 -0.93
CA LYS A 328 13.81 22.48 -1.10
C LYS A 328 12.96 21.37 -1.76
N ASP A 329 13.53 20.64 -2.70
CA ASP A 329 12.86 19.53 -3.39
C ASP A 329 12.54 18.44 -2.38
N LEU A 330 13.53 17.99 -1.61
CA LEU A 330 13.37 16.99 -0.56
C LEU A 330 12.27 17.36 0.45
N ARG A 331 12.15 18.64 0.78
CA ARG A 331 11.10 19.14 1.66
C ARG A 331 9.69 19.11 1.05
N ASN A 332 9.53 18.90 -0.23
CA ASN A 332 8.26 18.82 -0.94
C ASN A 332 7.93 17.39 -1.43
N THR A 333 8.79 16.42 -1.13
CA THR A 333 8.54 15.01 -1.45
C THR A 333 7.42 14.45 -0.59
N PRO A 334 6.78 13.35 -0.98
CA PRO A 334 5.94 12.55 -0.08
C PRO A 334 6.78 12.05 1.11
N GLY A 335 6.16 11.81 2.26
CA GLY A 335 6.82 11.33 3.47
C GLY A 335 7.47 9.94 3.33
N ARG A 336 7.86 9.33 4.46
CA ARG A 336 8.43 7.97 4.57
C ARG A 336 9.91 7.88 4.18
N TYR A 337 10.71 8.64 4.90
CA TYR A 337 12.17 8.45 4.94
C TYR A 337 12.59 7.97 6.32
N ILE A 338 13.53 7.05 6.36
CA ILE A 338 14.19 6.65 7.59
C ILE A 338 15.49 7.44 7.69
N GLY A 339 15.73 8.01 8.85
CA GLY A 339 16.96 8.73 9.16
C GLY A 339 17.73 8.06 10.31
N ARG A 340 19.05 8.14 10.25
CA ARG A 340 19.90 7.79 11.39
C ARG A 340 19.75 8.85 12.47
N ALA A 341 19.65 8.43 13.72
CA ALA A 341 19.44 9.29 14.88
C ALA A 341 20.30 8.85 16.06
N LYS A 342 20.24 9.60 17.13
CA LYS A 342 20.77 9.22 18.45
C LYS A 342 19.63 9.13 19.44
N ASP A 343 19.71 8.18 20.35
CA ASP A 343 18.83 8.16 21.51
C ASP A 343 19.37 9.06 22.65
N ALA A 344 18.62 9.19 23.73
CA ALA A 344 18.98 10.03 24.88
C ALA A 344 20.31 9.64 25.56
N GLN A 345 20.81 8.42 25.33
CA GLN A 345 22.10 7.93 25.80
C GLN A 345 23.22 8.08 24.75
N GLY A 346 22.93 8.70 23.60
CA GLY A 346 23.89 8.91 22.53
C GLY A 346 24.15 7.68 21.64
N ARG A 347 23.34 6.61 21.76
CA ARG A 347 23.47 5.40 20.95
C ARG A 347 22.85 5.61 19.57
N ASP A 348 23.42 4.98 18.55
CA ASP A 348 22.85 5.00 17.20
C ASP A 348 21.51 4.26 17.14
N CYS A 349 20.56 4.86 16.46
CA CYS A 349 19.23 4.31 16.25
C CYS A 349 18.62 4.89 14.95
N PHE A 350 17.42 4.44 14.61
CA PHE A 350 16.72 4.85 13.41
C PHE A 350 15.34 5.43 13.75
N VAL A 351 14.89 6.39 12.95
CA VAL A 351 13.61 7.07 13.15
C VAL A 351 13.03 7.51 11.81
N MET A 352 11.70 7.58 11.71
CA MET A 352 11.05 8.23 10.57
C MET A 352 11.28 9.74 10.62
N VAL A 353 11.78 10.30 9.52
CA VAL A 353 12.03 11.73 9.37
C VAL A 353 11.10 12.34 8.32
N LEU A 354 10.93 13.67 8.35
CA LEU A 354 10.03 14.45 7.51
C LEU A 354 8.53 14.10 7.66
N SER A 355 8.17 13.31 8.66
CA SER A 355 6.79 12.90 8.97
C SER A 355 5.85 14.07 9.26
N THR A 356 6.36 15.23 9.70
CA THR A 356 5.57 16.45 9.92
C THR A 356 4.88 16.99 8.68
N ARG A 357 5.05 16.37 7.51
CA ARG A 357 4.42 16.74 6.24
C ARG A 357 3.25 15.86 5.89
N GLU A 358 3.02 14.82 6.68
CA GLU A 358 1.94 13.86 6.46
C GLU A 358 0.56 14.52 6.72
N GLN A 359 -0.47 13.94 6.14
CA GLN A 359 -1.82 14.50 6.12
C GLN A 359 -2.47 14.63 7.51
N HIS A 360 -2.13 13.73 8.45
CA HIS A 360 -2.67 13.81 9.82
C HIS A 360 -2.20 15.07 10.57
N ILE A 361 -1.06 15.67 10.13
CA ILE A 361 -0.54 16.95 10.69
C ILE A 361 -0.94 18.15 9.83
N ARG A 362 -0.81 18.02 8.50
CA ARG A 362 -0.93 19.15 7.57
C ARG A 362 -2.29 19.27 6.92
N LYS A 363 -3.15 18.25 6.98
CA LYS A 363 -4.48 18.23 6.36
C LYS A 363 -4.41 18.65 4.89
N GLU A 364 -5.21 19.64 4.45
CA GLU A 364 -5.23 20.17 3.08
C GLU A 364 -3.90 20.80 2.61
N LYS A 365 -2.97 21.05 3.51
CA LYS A 365 -1.62 21.56 3.22
C LYS A 365 -0.57 20.45 3.13
N ALA A 366 -0.97 19.20 3.22
CA ALA A 366 -0.07 18.06 3.04
C ALA A 366 0.54 18.05 1.62
N THR A 367 1.74 17.50 1.51
CA THR A 367 2.42 17.40 0.21
C THR A 367 1.87 16.27 -0.65
N SER A 368 1.22 15.29 -0.04
CA SER A 368 0.61 14.14 -0.69
C SER A 368 -0.54 13.61 0.17
N ASN A 369 -1.47 12.87 -0.44
CA ASN A 369 -2.50 12.13 0.28
C ASN A 369 -2.09 10.68 0.58
N VAL A 370 -0.89 10.25 0.22
CA VAL A 370 -0.36 8.91 0.53
C VAL A 370 -0.30 8.72 2.04
N CYS A 371 -1.02 7.72 2.54
CA CYS A 371 -1.06 7.33 3.96
C CYS A 371 -0.42 5.95 4.17
N SER A 372 -1.07 4.90 3.72
CA SER A 372 -0.48 3.57 3.62
C SER A 372 0.40 3.49 2.37
N ASN A 373 1.48 2.74 2.44
CA ASN A 373 2.40 2.53 1.31
C ASN A 373 2.71 1.03 1.13
N GLN A 374 3.88 0.67 0.62
CA GLN A 374 4.27 -0.73 0.35
C GLN A 374 5.50 -1.14 1.17
N ALA A 375 5.54 -0.76 2.43
CA ALA A 375 6.69 -1.02 3.31
C ALA A 375 6.98 -2.53 3.50
N PHE A 376 5.95 -3.37 3.51
CA PHE A 376 6.11 -4.83 3.49
C PHE A 376 6.99 -5.28 2.32
N LEU A 377 6.68 -4.81 1.10
CA LEU A 377 7.48 -5.14 -0.07
C LEU A 377 8.88 -4.53 -0.02
N ALA A 378 9.02 -3.32 0.53
CA ALA A 378 10.33 -2.70 0.72
C ALA A 378 11.22 -3.53 1.64
N THR A 379 10.66 -4.09 2.71
CA THR A 379 11.38 -5.00 3.64
C THR A 379 11.93 -6.21 2.92
N ILE A 380 11.08 -6.94 2.17
CA ILE A 380 11.49 -8.17 1.49
C ILE A 380 12.36 -7.89 0.24
N ALA A 381 12.14 -6.77 -0.46
CA ALA A 381 13.01 -6.33 -1.55
C ALA A 381 14.43 -6.01 -1.06
N GLY A 382 14.56 -5.36 0.09
CA GLY A 382 15.85 -5.12 0.73
C GLY A 382 16.58 -6.43 1.05
N ALA A 383 15.89 -7.41 1.62
CA ALA A 383 16.45 -8.73 1.90
C ALA A 383 16.90 -9.45 0.61
N ASN A 384 16.06 -9.45 -0.44
CA ASN A 384 16.41 -10.04 -1.74
C ASN A 384 17.66 -9.41 -2.37
N LEU A 385 17.73 -8.08 -2.35
CA LEU A 385 18.88 -7.36 -2.91
C LEU A 385 20.19 -7.66 -2.17
N LEU A 386 20.14 -7.76 -0.83
CA LEU A 386 21.31 -8.17 -0.03
C LEU A 386 21.72 -9.63 -0.30
N ALA A 387 20.74 -10.53 -0.46
CA ALA A 387 21.02 -11.95 -0.71
C ALA A 387 21.57 -12.19 -2.13
N LYS A 388 21.01 -11.54 -3.16
CA LYS A 388 21.57 -11.57 -4.53
C LYS A 388 22.93 -10.86 -4.57
N GLY A 389 23.05 -9.74 -3.90
CA GLY A 389 24.26 -8.93 -3.86
C GLY A 389 24.78 -8.54 -5.25
N GLU A 390 25.99 -8.04 -5.31
CA GLU A 390 26.64 -7.60 -6.56
C GLU A 390 26.67 -8.68 -7.63
N GLN A 391 27.12 -9.89 -7.27
CA GLN A 391 27.34 -10.97 -8.25
C GLN A 391 26.03 -11.62 -8.70
N GLY A 392 25.05 -11.76 -7.80
CA GLY A 392 23.73 -12.32 -8.15
C GLY A 392 23.00 -11.45 -9.15
N LEU A 393 22.93 -10.14 -8.93
CA LEU A 393 22.28 -9.21 -9.85
C LEU A 393 23.01 -9.14 -11.20
N LYS A 394 24.34 -9.11 -11.19
CA LYS A 394 25.14 -9.14 -12.40
C LYS A 394 24.87 -10.41 -13.22
N LYS A 395 24.80 -11.58 -12.56
CA LYS A 395 24.46 -12.85 -13.19
C LYS A 395 23.07 -12.83 -13.79
N SER A 396 22.07 -12.33 -13.04
CA SER A 396 20.69 -12.19 -13.54
C SER A 396 20.62 -11.37 -14.84
N LEU A 397 21.29 -10.21 -14.88
CA LEU A 397 21.35 -9.38 -16.09
C LEU A 397 22.08 -10.06 -17.24
N GLN A 398 23.17 -10.77 -16.98
CA GLN A 398 23.91 -11.49 -18.01
C GLN A 398 23.04 -12.60 -18.62
N GLN A 399 22.29 -13.35 -17.81
CA GLN A 399 21.38 -14.38 -18.29
C GLN A 399 20.27 -13.78 -19.15
N ALA A 400 19.62 -12.71 -18.71
CA ALA A 400 18.58 -12.01 -19.47
C ALA A 400 19.09 -11.54 -20.85
N ARG A 401 20.25 -10.90 -20.90
CA ARG A 401 20.85 -10.44 -22.16
C ARG A 401 21.30 -11.58 -23.07
N SER A 402 21.83 -12.65 -22.51
CA SER A 402 22.19 -13.86 -23.28
C SER A 402 20.95 -14.47 -23.93
N ALA A 403 19.88 -14.66 -23.16
CA ALA A 403 18.60 -15.19 -23.66
C ALA A 403 18.02 -14.30 -24.78
N ARG A 404 17.98 -12.98 -24.56
CA ARG A 404 17.51 -12.00 -25.56
C ARG A 404 18.31 -12.09 -26.84
N ASN A 405 19.65 -12.13 -26.77
CA ASN A 405 20.53 -12.17 -27.95
C ASN A 405 20.38 -13.49 -28.71
N GLN A 406 20.23 -14.61 -28.01
CA GLN A 406 19.99 -15.92 -28.62
C GLN A 406 18.67 -15.94 -29.40
N VAL A 407 17.60 -15.39 -28.84
CA VAL A 407 16.31 -15.30 -29.53
C VAL A 407 16.37 -14.34 -30.71
N SER A 408 17.06 -13.22 -30.59
CA SER A 408 17.31 -12.31 -31.69
C SER A 408 17.99 -13.01 -32.87
N GLU A 409 18.99 -13.87 -32.58
CA GLU A 409 19.67 -14.64 -33.61
C GLU A 409 18.72 -15.65 -34.32
N TRP A 410 17.81 -16.29 -33.55
CA TRP A 410 16.82 -17.19 -34.14
C TRP A 410 15.82 -16.46 -35.04
N ILE A 411 15.35 -15.28 -34.64
CA ILE A 411 14.41 -14.48 -35.44
C ILE A 411 15.05 -14.06 -36.76
N ARG A 412 16.30 -13.63 -36.76
CA ARG A 412 17.04 -13.27 -37.99
C ARG A 412 17.15 -14.40 -39.00
N GLN A 413 17.04 -15.64 -38.54
CA GLN A 413 17.06 -16.85 -39.38
C GLN A 413 15.67 -17.23 -39.91
N ARG A 414 14.64 -16.40 -39.69
CA ARG A 414 13.26 -16.68 -40.11
C ARG A 414 12.72 -15.61 -41.06
N GLU A 415 11.86 -16.02 -41.99
CA GLU A 415 11.13 -15.16 -42.89
C GLU A 415 9.73 -14.86 -42.33
N GLY A 416 9.19 -13.66 -42.54
CA GLY A 416 7.86 -13.25 -42.07
C GLY A 416 7.84 -12.74 -40.63
N ILE A 417 8.97 -12.70 -39.93
CA ILE A 417 9.18 -12.09 -38.62
C ILE A 417 10.48 -11.30 -38.62
N GLU A 418 10.46 -10.09 -38.13
CA GLU A 418 11.62 -9.18 -38.17
C GLU A 418 11.82 -8.50 -36.81
N ILE A 419 13.05 -8.14 -36.50
CA ILE A 419 13.36 -7.26 -35.38
C ILE A 419 12.98 -5.84 -35.78
N ALA A 420 12.09 -5.23 -35.00
CA ALA A 420 11.70 -3.84 -35.23
C ALA A 420 12.80 -2.88 -34.73
N PHE A 421 13.03 -1.81 -35.48
CA PHE A 421 14.04 -0.79 -35.19
C PHE A 421 15.46 -1.32 -34.90
N PRO A 422 16.04 -2.15 -35.78
CA PRO A 422 17.34 -2.80 -35.56
C PRO A 422 18.51 -1.82 -35.34
N GLN A 423 18.36 -0.55 -35.79
CA GLN A 423 19.36 0.50 -35.61
C GLN A 423 19.19 1.27 -34.28
N SER A 424 18.17 0.93 -33.47
CA SER A 424 17.96 1.53 -32.15
C SER A 424 18.43 0.57 -31.08
N PRO A 425 19.23 1.01 -30.09
CA PRO A 425 19.72 0.12 -29.04
C PRO A 425 18.60 -0.35 -28.14
N ALA A 426 18.62 -1.64 -27.80
CA ALA A 426 17.73 -2.26 -26.81
C ALA A 426 18.57 -2.88 -25.68
N PHE A 427 17.90 -3.28 -24.60
CA PHE A 427 18.58 -3.90 -23.46
C PHE A 427 18.12 -5.34 -23.21
N ASN A 428 17.08 -5.53 -22.41
CA ASN A 428 16.55 -6.85 -22.08
C ASN A 428 15.27 -7.19 -22.84
N ASP A 429 14.70 -6.25 -23.56
CA ASP A 429 13.49 -6.47 -24.37
C ASP A 429 13.86 -6.68 -25.85
N LEU A 430 12.97 -7.32 -26.55
CA LEU A 430 13.04 -7.50 -27.99
C LEU A 430 11.70 -7.14 -28.61
N LEU A 431 11.72 -6.12 -29.48
CA LEU A 431 10.54 -5.75 -30.25
C LEU A 431 10.61 -6.41 -31.62
N ILE A 432 9.62 -7.23 -31.93
CA ILE A 432 9.47 -7.88 -33.22
C ILE A 432 8.30 -7.34 -34.00
N SER A 433 8.33 -7.45 -35.31
CA SER A 433 7.20 -7.16 -36.20
C SER A 433 6.85 -8.35 -37.07
N VAL A 434 5.55 -8.53 -37.26
CA VAL A 434 4.97 -9.53 -38.19
C VAL A 434 3.90 -8.83 -39.04
N ASP A 435 3.47 -9.47 -40.13
CA ASP A 435 2.40 -8.93 -40.96
C ASP A 435 1.06 -8.89 -40.17
N GLU A 436 0.20 -7.93 -40.47
CA GLU A 436 -1.02 -7.61 -39.69
C GLU A 436 -2.00 -8.79 -39.60
N ASP A 437 -2.02 -9.66 -40.61
CA ASP A 437 -2.89 -10.84 -40.69
C ASP A 437 -2.40 -12.02 -39.85
N ILE A 438 -1.16 -11.99 -39.32
CA ILE A 438 -0.61 -13.03 -38.45
C ILE A 438 -1.04 -12.78 -37.01
N ASP A 439 -1.78 -13.72 -36.45
CA ASP A 439 -2.05 -13.73 -35.00
C ASP A 439 -1.03 -14.59 -34.26
N ILE A 440 0.18 -14.05 -34.16
CA ILE A 440 1.33 -14.74 -33.52
C ILE A 440 1.06 -15.05 -32.04
N ILE A 441 0.29 -14.20 -31.35
CA ILE A 441 -0.03 -14.42 -29.92
C ILE A 441 -0.93 -15.64 -29.79
N GLN A 442 -1.99 -15.75 -30.60
CA GLN A 442 -2.86 -16.92 -30.56
C GLN A 442 -2.13 -18.19 -31.01
N GLN A 443 -1.31 -18.10 -32.08
CA GLN A 443 -0.53 -19.24 -32.55
C GLN A 443 0.47 -19.76 -31.48
N ALA A 444 1.09 -18.87 -30.72
CA ALA A 444 1.97 -19.26 -29.62
C ALA A 444 1.17 -19.86 -28.46
N ARG A 445 0.03 -19.26 -28.14
CA ARG A 445 -0.87 -19.73 -27.09
C ARG A 445 -1.39 -21.15 -27.38
N ASP A 446 -1.71 -21.47 -28.65
CA ASP A 446 -2.11 -22.81 -29.08
C ASP A 446 -1.01 -23.87 -28.84
N GLN A 447 0.24 -23.43 -28.67
CA GLN A 447 1.39 -24.25 -28.27
C GLN A 447 1.78 -24.07 -26.78
N ASN A 448 0.88 -23.56 -25.94
CA ASN A 448 1.09 -23.29 -24.52
C ASN A 448 2.29 -22.36 -24.24
N LEU A 449 2.39 -21.27 -25.00
CA LEU A 449 3.46 -20.28 -24.88
C LEU A 449 2.88 -18.86 -24.92
N HIS A 450 3.25 -18.02 -23.98
CA HIS A 450 2.98 -16.59 -24.01
C HIS A 450 4.17 -15.84 -24.62
N ILE A 451 4.12 -15.56 -25.92
CA ILE A 451 5.27 -14.99 -26.64
C ILE A 451 5.57 -13.53 -26.28
N GLY A 452 4.64 -12.77 -25.72
CA GLY A 452 4.84 -11.35 -25.42
C GLY A 452 3.54 -10.58 -25.47
N VAL A 453 3.64 -9.25 -25.64
CA VAL A 453 2.51 -8.31 -25.64
C VAL A 453 2.42 -7.56 -26.97
N ASP A 454 1.20 -7.45 -27.52
CA ASP A 454 0.94 -6.59 -28.69
C ASP A 454 1.02 -5.11 -28.27
N VAL A 455 2.02 -4.41 -28.80
CA VAL A 455 2.27 -2.99 -28.56
C VAL A 455 2.04 -2.12 -29.80
N SER A 456 1.38 -2.66 -30.82
CA SER A 456 1.17 -2.00 -32.12
C SER A 456 0.52 -0.63 -31.98
N LYS A 457 -0.42 -0.48 -31.04
CA LYS A 457 -1.11 0.81 -30.77
C LYS A 457 -0.19 1.93 -30.24
N ARG A 458 1.05 1.61 -29.86
CA ARG A 458 2.03 2.61 -29.41
C ARG A 458 2.78 3.28 -30.56
N LEU A 459 2.56 2.81 -31.77
CA LEU A 459 3.25 3.30 -32.97
C LEU A 459 2.22 3.76 -34.02
N PRO A 460 2.51 4.84 -34.76
CA PRO A 460 1.63 5.35 -35.82
C PRO A 460 1.74 4.57 -37.14
N VAL A 461 2.02 3.25 -37.08
CA VAL A 461 2.24 2.38 -38.26
C VAL A 461 1.14 1.33 -38.34
N ASN A 462 0.42 1.26 -39.45
CA ASN A 462 -0.79 0.45 -39.62
C ASN A 462 -0.61 -0.82 -40.48
N SER A 463 0.61 -1.18 -40.90
CA SER A 463 0.83 -2.31 -41.83
C SER A 463 1.47 -3.54 -41.19
N LYS A 464 1.87 -3.47 -39.93
CA LYS A 464 2.52 -4.56 -39.18
C LYS A 464 2.01 -4.60 -37.73
N LYS A 465 1.98 -5.78 -37.12
CA LYS A 465 1.85 -5.96 -35.67
C LYS A 465 3.23 -5.93 -35.03
N PHE A 466 3.29 -5.29 -33.87
CA PHE A 466 4.51 -5.19 -33.07
C PHE A 466 4.32 -5.93 -31.75
N ILE A 467 5.16 -6.92 -31.49
CA ILE A 467 5.10 -7.74 -30.29
C ILE A 467 6.37 -7.50 -29.49
N LYS A 468 6.21 -7.18 -28.23
CA LYS A 468 7.32 -6.97 -27.29
C LYS A 468 7.50 -8.22 -26.44
N LEU A 469 8.69 -8.81 -26.51
CA LEU A 469 9.16 -9.89 -25.66
C LEU A 469 10.09 -9.31 -24.60
N SER A 470 9.97 -9.76 -23.36
CA SER A 470 10.84 -9.34 -22.25
C SER A 470 11.63 -10.53 -21.73
N PHE A 471 12.90 -10.32 -21.44
CA PHE A 471 13.83 -11.37 -21.00
C PHE A 471 14.40 -11.07 -19.62
N SER A 472 14.58 -12.13 -18.83
CA SER A 472 15.14 -12.08 -17.49
C SER A 472 15.84 -13.40 -17.14
N ASP A 473 16.24 -13.55 -15.89
CA ASP A 473 16.88 -14.77 -15.37
C ASP A 473 15.93 -15.95 -15.12
N VAL A 474 14.62 -15.79 -15.36
CA VAL A 474 13.65 -16.89 -15.31
C VAL A 474 13.56 -17.66 -16.63
N HIS A 475 14.15 -17.16 -17.71
CA HIS A 475 14.15 -17.81 -19.02
C HIS A 475 15.34 -18.75 -19.14
N ASP A 476 15.18 -19.97 -18.64
CA ASP A 476 16.15 -21.04 -18.75
C ASP A 476 16.14 -21.70 -20.14
N ASP A 477 17.05 -22.63 -20.37
CA ASP A 477 17.18 -23.33 -21.65
C ASP A 477 15.90 -24.08 -22.06
N ASN A 478 15.08 -24.54 -21.09
CA ASN A 478 13.83 -25.24 -21.39
C ASN A 478 12.80 -24.28 -21.96
N VAL A 479 12.64 -23.13 -21.31
CA VAL A 479 11.72 -22.05 -21.75
C VAL A 479 12.17 -21.50 -23.11
N LEU A 480 13.47 -21.28 -23.29
CA LEU A 480 14.02 -20.80 -24.56
C LEU A 480 13.85 -21.84 -25.71
N ASN A 481 14.01 -23.13 -25.45
CA ASN A 481 13.80 -24.16 -26.45
C ASN A 481 12.34 -24.21 -26.91
N GLN A 482 11.36 -24.03 -26.06
CA GLN A 482 9.94 -23.95 -26.45
C GLN A 482 9.70 -22.77 -27.39
N LEU A 483 10.23 -21.59 -27.09
CA LEU A 483 10.15 -20.45 -28.00
C LEU A 483 10.86 -20.74 -29.33
N LYS A 484 12.01 -21.37 -29.29
CA LYS A 484 12.73 -21.78 -30.50
C LYS A 484 11.89 -22.70 -31.36
N ASP A 485 11.33 -23.75 -30.78
CA ASP A 485 10.51 -24.76 -31.49
C ASP A 485 9.28 -24.07 -32.12
N PHE A 486 8.63 -23.16 -31.39
CA PHE A 486 7.55 -22.34 -31.94
C PHE A 486 8.02 -21.52 -33.14
N LEU A 487 9.12 -20.75 -33.02
CA LEU A 487 9.62 -19.89 -34.09
C LEU A 487 10.02 -20.70 -35.34
N PHE A 488 10.62 -21.87 -35.12
CA PHE A 488 11.13 -22.72 -36.22
C PHE A 488 10.00 -23.50 -36.89
N SER A 489 8.91 -23.79 -36.21
CA SER A 489 7.72 -24.44 -36.82
C SER A 489 6.79 -23.45 -37.51
N SER A 490 6.69 -22.23 -37.02
CA SER A 490 5.73 -21.24 -37.53
C SER A 490 6.28 -20.37 -38.67
N PHE A 491 7.61 -20.17 -38.72
CA PHE A 491 8.25 -19.28 -39.70
C PHE A 491 9.28 -19.99 -40.54
N PRO A 492 9.27 -19.84 -41.88
CA PRO A 492 10.24 -20.43 -42.79
C PRO A 492 11.68 -19.97 -42.50
N ALA A 493 12.65 -20.75 -42.95
CA ALA A 493 14.05 -20.35 -42.84
C ALA A 493 14.37 -19.16 -43.75
N SER A 494 15.16 -18.21 -43.26
CA SER A 494 15.65 -17.06 -44.02
C SER A 494 17.18 -16.96 -43.98
N SER A 495 17.73 -16.27 -44.94
CA SER A 495 19.15 -15.89 -44.99
C SER A 495 19.39 -14.43 -44.70
N SER A 496 18.51 -13.77 -43.98
CA SER A 496 18.63 -12.32 -43.64
C SER A 496 19.93 -12.06 -42.86
N THR A 497 20.60 -10.97 -43.19
CA THR A 497 21.82 -10.47 -42.54
C THR A 497 21.58 -9.19 -41.76
N GLN A 498 20.37 -8.99 -41.28
CA GLN A 498 20.02 -7.77 -40.50
C GLN A 498 20.89 -7.69 -39.24
N GLU A 499 21.68 -6.64 -39.10
CA GLU A 499 22.49 -6.37 -37.91
C GLU A 499 21.73 -5.46 -36.94
N GLU A 500 21.81 -5.76 -35.64
CA GLU A 500 21.27 -4.90 -34.58
C GLU A 500 22.33 -3.99 -33.98
N CYS A 501 21.91 -2.78 -33.62
CA CYS A 501 22.72 -1.84 -32.89
C CYS A 501 22.95 -2.30 -31.43
N SER A 502 24.20 -2.36 -31.02
CA SER A 502 24.56 -2.63 -29.62
C SER A 502 24.30 -1.38 -28.76
N ALA A 503 24.02 -1.58 -27.48
CA ALA A 503 23.90 -0.47 -26.54
C ALA A 503 25.22 0.33 -26.48
N PRO A 504 25.15 1.66 -26.72
CA PRO A 504 26.36 2.50 -26.69
C PRO A 504 27.01 2.50 -25.31
N PRO A 505 28.35 2.49 -25.20
CA PRO A 505 29.06 2.42 -23.93
C PRO A 505 28.70 3.54 -22.94
N ASN A 506 28.35 4.73 -23.45
CA ASN A 506 27.93 5.87 -22.60
C ASN A 506 26.55 5.67 -21.94
N LEU A 507 25.72 4.75 -22.42
CA LEU A 507 24.44 4.38 -21.79
C LEU A 507 24.58 3.21 -20.81
N LEU A 508 25.74 2.57 -20.75
CA LEU A 508 26.03 1.48 -19.84
C LEU A 508 26.67 2.01 -18.54
N ARG A 509 26.53 1.24 -17.46
CA ARG A 509 27.18 1.53 -16.19
C ARG A 509 28.70 1.38 -16.32
N PRO A 510 29.49 2.44 -16.06
CA PRO A 510 30.94 2.40 -16.26
C PRO A 510 31.65 1.58 -15.19
N ASP A 511 31.19 1.65 -13.93
CA ASP A 511 31.83 1.08 -12.75
C ASP A 511 30.90 0.06 -12.05
N ALA A 512 31.48 -0.76 -11.18
CA ALA A 512 30.71 -1.67 -10.32
C ALA A 512 29.76 -0.87 -9.40
N ALA A 513 28.56 -1.41 -9.14
CA ALA A 513 27.63 -0.80 -8.21
C ALA A 513 28.15 -0.92 -6.76
N ASN A 514 28.98 -1.94 -6.48
CA ASN A 514 29.54 -2.22 -5.18
C ASN A 514 28.47 -2.53 -4.13
N LEU A 515 27.48 -3.32 -4.51
CA LEU A 515 26.51 -3.83 -3.56
C LEU A 515 27.15 -4.84 -2.60
N PRO A 516 26.80 -4.81 -1.32
CA PRO A 516 27.24 -5.81 -0.37
C PRO A 516 26.66 -7.18 -0.72
N SER A 517 27.30 -8.25 -0.23
CA SER A 517 26.81 -9.61 -0.35
C SER A 517 26.98 -10.31 0.98
N PHE A 518 25.93 -10.94 1.44
CA PHE A 518 25.87 -11.68 2.70
C PHE A 518 25.41 -13.11 2.44
N SER A 519 25.80 -14.03 3.28
CA SER A 519 25.32 -15.40 3.19
C SER A 519 23.84 -15.48 3.60
N HIS A 520 23.16 -16.51 3.10
CA HIS A 520 21.76 -16.75 3.45
C HIS A 520 21.55 -16.87 4.96
N ASP A 521 22.38 -17.69 5.64
CA ASP A 521 22.26 -17.91 7.08
C ASP A 521 22.54 -16.65 7.90
N GLU A 522 23.47 -15.80 7.45
CA GLU A 522 23.74 -14.51 8.08
C GLU A 522 22.52 -13.57 7.98
N LEU A 523 21.90 -13.52 6.82
CA LEU A 523 20.74 -12.68 6.59
C LEU A 523 19.52 -13.16 7.38
N ILE A 524 19.18 -14.45 7.33
CA ILE A 524 17.98 -14.92 8.04
C ILE A 524 18.13 -14.74 9.54
N ASN A 525 19.28 -15.08 10.11
CA ASN A 525 19.57 -14.83 11.53
C ASN A 525 19.45 -13.34 11.89
N TYR A 526 19.89 -12.46 11.01
CA TYR A 526 19.80 -11.02 11.23
C TYR A 526 18.35 -10.53 11.19
N TYR A 527 17.57 -10.94 10.20
CA TYR A 527 16.14 -10.57 10.09
C TYR A 527 15.30 -11.15 11.24
N GLU A 528 15.60 -12.35 11.72
CA GLU A 528 14.97 -12.91 12.92
C GLU A 528 15.27 -12.05 14.17
N GLN A 529 16.50 -11.58 14.32
CA GLN A 529 16.85 -10.66 15.42
C GLN A 529 16.11 -9.32 15.28
N LEU A 530 15.94 -8.79 14.06
CA LEU A 530 15.13 -7.60 13.81
C LEU A 530 13.66 -7.83 14.18
N ALA A 531 13.10 -8.97 13.82
CA ALA A 531 11.72 -9.33 14.17
C ALA A 531 11.51 -9.32 15.69
N ASN A 532 12.47 -9.83 16.45
CA ASN A 532 12.43 -9.87 17.91
C ASN A 532 12.48 -8.49 18.61
N LEU A 533 12.74 -7.41 17.88
CA LEU A 533 12.67 -6.04 18.40
C LEU A 533 11.27 -5.43 18.35
N ASN A 534 10.37 -6.02 17.57
CA ASN A 534 9.02 -5.51 17.30
C ASN A 534 7.95 -6.27 18.11
N VAL A 535 6.73 -5.73 18.09
CA VAL A 535 5.51 -6.41 18.53
C VAL A 535 4.55 -6.55 17.34
N SER A 536 3.70 -7.58 17.37
CA SER A 536 2.71 -7.86 16.34
C SER A 536 1.33 -8.15 16.95
N PRO A 537 0.26 -8.13 16.15
CA PRO A 537 -1.06 -8.56 16.60
C PRO A 537 -1.13 -10.04 17.05
N ASP A 538 -0.12 -10.83 16.69
CA ASP A 538 -0.04 -12.24 17.12
C ASP A 538 0.40 -12.38 18.58
N ASP A 539 1.14 -11.38 19.10
CA ASP A 539 1.71 -11.41 20.44
C ASP A 539 0.66 -11.10 21.54
N GLY A 540 -0.44 -10.44 21.20
CA GLY A 540 -1.49 -10.03 22.13
C GLY A 540 -2.22 -8.78 21.68
N CYS A 541 -3.00 -8.16 22.58
CA CYS A 541 -3.78 -6.97 22.25
C CYS A 541 -2.90 -5.86 21.69
N TYR A 542 -3.20 -5.43 20.47
CA TYR A 542 -2.52 -4.33 19.77
C TYR A 542 -3.52 -3.14 19.69
N PRO A 543 -3.54 -2.24 20.68
CA PRO A 543 -4.68 -1.37 20.97
C PRO A 543 -4.70 -0.07 20.15
N LEU A 544 -4.20 -0.11 18.93
CA LEU A 544 -4.01 1.10 18.10
C LEU A 544 -5.35 1.59 17.54
N GLY A 545 -5.82 2.73 17.99
CA GLY A 545 -7.05 3.36 17.51
C GLY A 545 -6.88 3.97 16.11
N SER A 546 -8.00 4.09 15.40
CA SER A 546 -8.09 4.53 13.98
C SER A 546 -7.38 3.59 13.00
N CYS A 547 -6.85 2.46 13.46
CA CYS A 547 -6.24 1.45 12.62
C CYS A 547 -6.46 0.06 13.20
N THR A 548 -7.41 -0.66 12.65
CA THR A 548 -7.81 -1.99 13.11
C THR A 548 -6.66 -2.98 13.01
N MET A 549 -6.02 -3.28 14.14
CA MET A 549 -4.89 -4.20 14.23
C MET A 549 -5.37 -5.54 14.75
N LYS A 550 -5.70 -6.44 13.84
CA LYS A 550 -6.22 -7.77 14.18
C LYS A 550 -5.32 -8.89 13.65
N TYR A 551 -5.57 -10.10 14.09
CA TYR A 551 -4.88 -11.28 13.61
C TYR A 551 -4.97 -11.39 12.08
N ASN A 552 -3.85 -11.64 11.43
CA ASN A 552 -3.79 -11.91 10.00
C ASN A 552 -3.68 -13.43 9.79
N PRO A 553 -4.73 -14.13 9.31
CA PRO A 553 -4.70 -15.58 9.15
C PRO A 553 -3.58 -16.07 8.22
N LEU A 554 -2.92 -17.16 8.60
CA LEU A 554 -1.91 -17.83 7.78
C LEU A 554 -2.51 -18.37 6.46
N LEU A 555 -3.78 -18.77 6.50
CA LEU A 555 -4.56 -19.17 5.33
C LEU A 555 -4.52 -18.09 4.23
N ASN A 556 -4.60 -16.83 4.62
CA ASN A 556 -4.59 -15.71 3.68
C ASN A 556 -3.27 -15.62 2.91
N ASP A 557 -2.14 -15.80 3.62
CA ASP A 557 -0.80 -15.76 3.02
C ASP A 557 -0.55 -16.98 2.14
N TRP A 558 -0.95 -18.17 2.60
CA TRP A 558 -0.90 -19.38 1.80
C TRP A 558 -1.70 -19.25 0.50
N ALA A 559 -2.94 -18.78 0.58
CA ALA A 559 -3.78 -18.58 -0.61
C ALA A 559 -3.12 -17.63 -1.61
N ALA A 560 -2.59 -16.51 -1.15
CA ALA A 560 -1.92 -15.54 -2.01
C ALA A 560 -0.61 -16.08 -2.64
N SER A 561 -0.01 -17.11 -2.05
CA SER A 561 1.21 -17.75 -2.55
C SER A 561 0.96 -18.82 -3.61
N LEU A 562 -0.28 -19.28 -3.80
CA LEU A 562 -0.61 -20.31 -4.79
C LEU A 562 -0.15 -19.91 -6.19
N PRO A 563 0.52 -20.81 -6.95
CA PRO A 563 1.11 -20.48 -8.24
C PRO A 563 0.12 -19.89 -9.24
N GLY A 564 -1.13 -20.40 -9.28
CA GLY A 564 -2.20 -19.88 -10.14
C GLY A 564 -2.65 -18.46 -9.83
N PHE A 565 -2.18 -17.87 -8.74
CA PHE A 565 -2.38 -16.47 -8.38
C PHE A 565 -1.08 -15.68 -8.40
N SER A 566 -0.01 -16.22 -7.83
CA SER A 566 1.25 -15.49 -7.63
C SER A 566 2.12 -15.42 -8.90
N GLN A 567 2.08 -16.43 -9.77
CA GLN A 567 2.96 -16.52 -10.95
C GLN A 567 2.31 -15.96 -12.23
N VAL A 568 1.07 -15.52 -12.18
CA VAL A 568 0.33 -15.01 -13.32
C VAL A 568 0.68 -13.55 -13.59
N HIS A 569 1.07 -13.27 -14.84
CA HIS A 569 1.32 -11.90 -15.27
C HIS A 569 -0.02 -11.15 -15.52
N PRO A 570 -0.16 -9.86 -15.17
CA PRO A 570 -1.42 -9.12 -15.34
C PRO A 570 -1.85 -8.90 -16.80
N GLN A 571 -0.95 -9.11 -17.76
CA GLN A 571 -1.21 -9.04 -19.20
C GLN A 571 -1.31 -10.44 -19.85
N ALA A 572 -1.35 -11.51 -19.05
CA ALA A 572 -1.67 -12.84 -19.58
C ALA A 572 -3.06 -12.84 -20.26
N PRO A 573 -3.28 -13.64 -21.30
CA PRO A 573 -4.61 -13.79 -21.92
C PRO A 573 -5.68 -14.09 -20.86
N GLU A 574 -6.84 -13.44 -20.98
CA GLU A 574 -7.91 -13.55 -19.97
C GLU A 574 -8.42 -14.98 -19.83
N GLU A 575 -8.44 -15.74 -20.94
CA GLU A 575 -8.83 -17.15 -20.95
C GLU A 575 -7.88 -18.03 -20.13
N ASP A 576 -6.61 -17.63 -20.00
CA ASP A 576 -5.60 -18.38 -19.25
C ASP A 576 -5.53 -17.89 -17.78
N ALA A 577 -6.10 -16.71 -17.49
CA ALA A 577 -6.08 -16.07 -16.18
C ALA A 577 -7.42 -16.18 -15.42
N GLN A 578 -8.20 -17.24 -15.66
CA GLN A 578 -9.54 -17.39 -15.06
C GLN A 578 -9.52 -17.47 -13.53
N GLY A 579 -8.47 -18.02 -12.92
CA GLY A 579 -8.32 -18.05 -11.46
C GLY A 579 -8.28 -16.63 -10.86
N PRO A 580 -7.33 -15.76 -11.24
CA PRO A 580 -7.31 -14.37 -10.80
C PRO A 580 -8.58 -13.59 -11.11
N LEU A 581 -9.17 -13.77 -12.30
CA LEU A 581 -10.42 -13.10 -12.67
C LEU A 581 -11.60 -13.56 -11.79
N SER A 582 -11.63 -14.84 -11.39
CA SER A 582 -12.63 -15.36 -10.45
C SER A 582 -12.55 -14.68 -9.09
N ILE A 583 -11.34 -14.53 -8.54
CA ILE A 583 -11.15 -13.81 -7.27
C ILE A 583 -11.66 -12.37 -7.38
N LEU A 584 -11.30 -11.66 -8.46
CA LEU A 584 -11.73 -10.27 -8.64
C LEU A 584 -13.26 -10.17 -8.82
N PHE A 585 -13.87 -11.07 -9.55
CA PHE A 585 -15.32 -11.13 -9.73
C PHE A 585 -16.04 -11.39 -8.41
N GLU A 586 -15.64 -12.44 -7.70
CA GLU A 586 -16.30 -12.85 -6.45
C GLU A 586 -16.18 -11.77 -5.38
N ILE A 587 -15.00 -11.14 -5.25
CA ILE A 587 -14.81 -10.07 -4.27
C ILE A 587 -15.64 -8.82 -4.61
N GLN A 588 -15.84 -8.51 -5.89
CA GLN A 588 -16.76 -7.44 -6.31
C GLN A 588 -18.18 -7.74 -5.84
N GLU A 589 -18.68 -8.95 -6.07
CA GLU A 589 -20.04 -9.36 -5.67
C GLU A 589 -20.19 -9.39 -4.14
N MET A 590 -19.18 -9.89 -3.40
CA MET A 590 -19.20 -9.89 -1.95
C MET A 590 -19.27 -8.46 -1.38
N PHE A 591 -18.51 -7.52 -1.92
CA PHE A 591 -18.54 -6.13 -1.43
C PHE A 591 -19.82 -5.38 -1.83
N LYS A 592 -20.45 -5.70 -2.95
CA LYS A 592 -21.82 -5.23 -3.24
C LYS A 592 -22.78 -5.70 -2.17
N ALA A 593 -22.73 -6.99 -1.80
CA ALA A 593 -23.58 -7.56 -0.77
C ALA A 593 -23.33 -6.95 0.61
N ILE A 594 -22.07 -6.76 1.01
CA ILE A 594 -21.68 -6.21 2.32
C ILE A 594 -22.13 -4.76 2.46
N THR A 595 -22.03 -3.98 1.41
CA THR A 595 -22.33 -2.54 1.44
C THR A 595 -23.78 -2.23 1.07
N GLY A 596 -24.45 -3.12 0.32
CA GLY A 596 -25.75 -2.86 -0.26
C GLY A 596 -25.73 -1.87 -1.44
N LEU A 597 -24.54 -1.69 -2.07
CA LEU A 597 -24.33 -0.79 -3.21
C LEU A 597 -24.23 -1.55 -4.53
N ALA A 598 -24.42 -0.84 -5.65
CA ALA A 598 -24.65 -1.45 -6.97
C ALA A 598 -23.37 -1.83 -7.71
N GLY A 599 -22.29 -1.05 -7.56
CA GLY A 599 -21.03 -1.26 -8.28
C GLY A 599 -19.83 -1.28 -7.36
N VAL A 600 -18.76 -1.97 -7.80
CA VAL A 600 -17.52 -2.08 -7.01
C VAL A 600 -16.31 -1.99 -7.93
N THR A 601 -15.27 -1.25 -7.53
CA THR A 601 -13.96 -1.29 -8.17
C THR A 601 -12.88 -1.77 -7.19
N THR A 602 -11.99 -2.60 -7.71
CA THR A 602 -10.83 -3.16 -7.01
C THR A 602 -9.52 -2.44 -7.37
N GLN A 603 -9.59 -1.36 -8.14
CA GLN A 603 -8.42 -0.61 -8.61
C GLN A 603 -7.65 0.12 -7.51
N PRO A 604 -8.29 0.76 -6.50
CA PRO A 604 -7.56 1.45 -5.46
C PRO A 604 -6.65 0.52 -4.67
N VAL A 605 -5.49 1.03 -4.28
CA VAL A 605 -4.45 0.27 -3.56
C VAL A 605 -4.16 0.84 -2.15
N ALA A 606 -4.98 1.78 -1.70
CA ALA A 606 -4.95 2.35 -0.35
C ALA A 606 -6.27 3.06 -0.04
N GLY A 607 -6.61 3.25 1.24
CA GLY A 607 -7.78 4.01 1.66
C GLY A 607 -7.80 5.43 1.08
N ALA A 608 -6.69 6.16 1.20
CA ALA A 608 -6.56 7.50 0.63
C ALA A 608 -6.76 7.54 -0.90
N GLN A 609 -6.36 6.50 -1.62
CA GLN A 609 -6.64 6.39 -3.04
C GLN A 609 -8.11 6.04 -3.30
N GLY A 610 -8.74 5.24 -2.43
CA GLY A 610 -10.19 5.00 -2.46
C GLY A 610 -11.00 6.28 -2.25
N GLU A 611 -10.58 7.14 -1.32
CA GLU A 611 -11.17 8.49 -1.16
C GLU A 611 -11.06 9.30 -2.46
N LEU A 612 -9.88 9.29 -3.09
CA LEU A 612 -9.66 10.01 -4.35
C LEU A 612 -10.55 9.46 -5.48
N VAL A 613 -10.72 8.14 -5.57
CA VAL A 613 -11.67 7.51 -6.51
C VAL A 613 -13.07 8.08 -6.30
N GLY A 614 -13.59 8.08 -5.06
CA GLY A 614 -14.92 8.59 -4.75
C GLY A 614 -15.12 10.04 -5.22
N LEU A 615 -14.18 10.93 -4.88
CA LEU A 615 -14.27 12.32 -5.29
C LEU A 615 -14.15 12.53 -6.82
N LYS A 616 -13.31 11.73 -7.49
CA LYS A 616 -13.22 11.77 -8.96
C LYS A 616 -14.48 11.24 -9.64
N LEU A 617 -15.13 10.25 -9.07
CA LEU A 617 -16.44 9.78 -9.53
C LEU A 617 -17.50 10.88 -9.39
N PHE A 618 -17.53 11.61 -8.27
CA PHE A 618 -18.43 12.74 -8.07
C PHE A 618 -18.17 13.84 -9.09
N GLN A 619 -16.90 14.18 -9.35
CA GLN A 619 -16.56 15.13 -10.42
C GLN A 619 -17.07 14.69 -11.80
N ALA A 620 -16.90 13.41 -12.14
CA ALA A 620 -17.33 12.87 -13.42
C ALA A 620 -18.86 12.87 -13.54
N TYR A 621 -19.57 12.48 -12.48
CA TYR A 621 -21.04 12.53 -12.40
C TYR A 621 -21.55 13.94 -12.65
N HIS A 622 -21.10 14.94 -11.89
CA HIS A 622 -21.56 16.32 -12.05
C HIS A 622 -21.18 16.89 -13.42
N ARG A 623 -19.98 16.62 -13.91
CA ARG A 623 -19.54 17.04 -15.25
C ARG A 623 -20.43 16.45 -16.35
N SER A 624 -20.85 15.19 -16.22
CA SER A 624 -21.74 14.54 -17.19
C SER A 624 -23.13 15.19 -17.26
N ARG A 625 -23.47 16.00 -16.23
CA ARG A 625 -24.73 16.76 -16.13
C ARG A 625 -24.57 18.25 -16.45
N ASN A 626 -23.36 18.67 -16.90
CA ASN A 626 -22.97 20.07 -17.10
C ASN A 626 -23.06 20.91 -15.84
N GLU A 627 -22.77 20.33 -14.67
CA GLU A 627 -22.79 20.96 -13.35
C GLU A 627 -21.34 21.18 -12.82
N GLU A 628 -20.46 21.72 -13.65
CA GLU A 628 -19.04 21.93 -13.33
C GLU A 628 -18.81 22.97 -12.20
N ASN A 629 -19.84 23.77 -11.92
CA ASN A 629 -19.86 24.71 -10.80
C ASN A 629 -19.93 24.02 -9.43
N ARG A 630 -20.23 22.72 -9.34
CA ARG A 630 -20.24 21.97 -8.09
C ARG A 630 -18.83 21.63 -7.64
N ASN A 631 -18.20 22.57 -6.98
CA ASN A 631 -16.79 22.54 -6.59
C ASN A 631 -16.55 22.67 -5.07
N VAL A 632 -17.62 22.52 -4.27
CA VAL A 632 -17.56 22.56 -2.80
C VAL A 632 -17.74 21.16 -2.24
N VAL A 633 -16.90 20.80 -1.26
CA VAL A 633 -17.00 19.56 -0.48
C VAL A 633 -17.10 19.91 1.00
N LEU A 634 -18.14 19.41 1.67
CA LEU A 634 -18.29 19.53 3.12
C LEU A 634 -17.48 18.43 3.81
N ILE A 635 -16.68 18.76 4.82
CA ILE A 635 -15.88 17.79 5.59
C ILE A 635 -15.95 18.16 7.09
N PRO A 636 -16.38 17.22 7.97
CA PRO A 636 -16.35 17.46 9.42
C PRO A 636 -14.92 17.71 9.92
N LYS A 637 -14.73 18.62 10.84
CA LYS A 637 -13.40 18.92 11.44
C LYS A 637 -12.79 17.72 12.15
N SER A 638 -13.63 16.82 12.64
CA SER A 638 -13.25 15.55 13.27
C SER A 638 -12.86 14.45 12.27
N ALA A 639 -13.02 14.68 10.96
CA ALA A 639 -12.63 13.69 9.94
C ALA A 639 -11.11 13.46 9.92
N HIS A 640 -10.70 12.28 9.47
CA HIS A 640 -9.29 11.97 9.32
C HIS A 640 -8.58 12.96 8.38
N GLY A 641 -7.31 13.25 8.64
CA GLY A 641 -6.53 14.21 7.86
C GLY A 641 -6.42 13.86 6.37
N THR A 642 -6.55 12.57 6.01
CA THR A 642 -6.58 12.11 4.61
C THR A 642 -7.75 12.68 3.82
N ASN A 643 -8.94 12.87 4.42
CA ASN A 643 -10.10 13.41 3.72
C ASN A 643 -9.81 14.83 3.18
N PHE A 644 -9.17 15.68 3.99
CA PHE A 644 -8.76 17.02 3.58
C PHE A 644 -7.66 17.01 2.52
N ALA A 645 -6.65 16.18 2.72
CA ALA A 645 -5.53 16.04 1.78
C ALA A 645 -6.01 15.47 0.43
N THR A 646 -6.92 14.50 0.46
CA THR A 646 -7.51 13.91 -0.74
C THR A 646 -8.39 14.90 -1.49
N ALA A 647 -9.25 15.65 -0.77
CA ALA A 647 -10.07 16.69 -1.39
C ALA A 647 -9.20 17.76 -2.07
N ALA A 648 -8.11 18.18 -1.43
CA ALA A 648 -7.15 19.11 -2.02
C ALA A 648 -6.46 18.51 -3.27
N THR A 649 -6.03 17.24 -3.20
CA THR A 649 -5.41 16.51 -4.33
C THR A 649 -6.40 16.31 -5.49
N ALA A 650 -7.68 16.10 -5.19
CA ALA A 650 -8.74 15.99 -6.19
C ALA A 650 -9.04 17.30 -6.94
N GLY A 651 -8.57 18.44 -6.42
CA GLY A 651 -8.78 19.77 -7.01
C GLY A 651 -9.71 20.67 -6.21
N TYR A 652 -10.26 20.22 -5.08
CA TYR A 652 -11.16 20.99 -4.24
C TYR A 652 -10.48 21.91 -3.20
N GLY A 653 -9.17 22.13 -3.28
CA GLY A 653 -8.42 22.85 -2.25
C GLY A 653 -8.99 24.22 -1.84
N LYS A 654 -9.70 24.92 -2.72
CA LYS A 654 -10.41 26.18 -2.44
C LYS A 654 -11.88 25.99 -2.07
N GLY A 655 -12.44 24.80 -2.27
CA GLY A 655 -13.84 24.45 -2.05
C GLY A 655 -14.06 23.57 -0.82
N ILE A 656 -13.06 23.34 0.01
CA ILE A 656 -13.22 22.58 1.25
C ILE A 656 -13.92 23.47 2.29
N VAL A 657 -15.09 23.05 2.74
CA VAL A 657 -15.88 23.72 3.77
C VAL A 657 -15.97 22.82 5.00
N TYR A 658 -15.48 23.30 6.12
CA TYR A 658 -15.45 22.57 7.39
C TYR A 658 -16.82 22.57 8.06
N LEU A 659 -17.22 21.41 8.60
CA LEU A 659 -18.38 21.29 9.48
C LEU A 659 -17.91 21.21 10.94
N GLU A 660 -18.62 21.93 11.83
CA GLU A 660 -18.40 21.85 13.27
C GLU A 660 -19.01 20.56 13.82
N ALA A 661 -18.46 20.11 14.95
CA ALA A 661 -19.04 19.05 15.76
C ALA A 661 -19.76 19.66 16.97
N ASN A 662 -20.85 19.00 17.39
CA ASN A 662 -21.50 19.32 18.67
C ASN A 662 -20.68 18.76 19.86
N ASP A 663 -21.11 19.06 21.08
CA ASP A 663 -20.43 18.60 22.31
C ASP A 663 -20.35 17.07 22.45
N GLN A 664 -21.18 16.36 21.73
CA GLN A 664 -21.20 14.90 21.69
C GLN A 664 -20.26 14.30 20.61
N GLY A 665 -19.61 15.16 19.80
CA GLY A 665 -18.69 14.74 18.74
C GLY A 665 -19.38 14.33 17.43
N MET A 666 -20.70 14.51 17.29
CA MET A 666 -21.47 14.37 16.07
C MET A 666 -21.50 15.68 15.28
N ILE A 667 -21.93 15.61 14.01
CA ILE A 667 -22.06 16.83 13.18
C ILE A 667 -23.09 17.78 13.81
N ASP A 668 -22.70 19.07 13.95
CA ASP A 668 -23.64 20.11 14.34
C ASP A 668 -24.62 20.39 13.20
N MET A 669 -25.89 19.99 13.39
CA MET A 669 -26.93 20.10 12.37
C MET A 669 -27.31 21.54 12.06
N ILE A 670 -27.06 22.49 12.98
CA ILE A 670 -27.32 23.93 12.73
C ILE A 670 -26.24 24.43 11.77
N ASP A 671 -24.99 24.19 12.09
CA ASP A 671 -23.85 24.55 11.25
C ASP A 671 -23.93 23.89 9.88
N PHE A 672 -24.30 22.61 9.82
CA PHE A 672 -24.50 21.86 8.57
C PHE A 672 -25.51 22.54 7.66
N ARG A 673 -26.73 22.84 8.18
CA ARG A 673 -27.79 23.45 7.39
C ARG A 673 -27.48 24.89 6.98
N ASP A 674 -26.79 25.66 7.81
CA ASP A 674 -26.32 26.97 7.43
C ASP A 674 -25.34 26.94 6.28
N LYS A 675 -24.41 26.01 6.29
CA LYS A 675 -23.45 25.79 5.19
C LYS A 675 -24.09 25.21 3.93
N LEU A 676 -25.05 24.31 4.10
CA LEU A 676 -25.81 23.78 2.99
C LEU A 676 -26.62 24.88 2.28
N ARG A 677 -27.25 25.79 3.05
CA ARG A 677 -27.96 26.95 2.48
C ARG A 677 -27.04 27.88 1.69
N VAL A 678 -25.78 28.05 2.14
CA VAL A 678 -24.81 28.94 1.47
C VAL A 678 -24.20 28.30 0.24
N HIS A 679 -23.92 27.00 0.29
CA HIS A 679 -23.12 26.30 -0.72
C HIS A 679 -23.90 25.28 -1.56
N GLY A 680 -25.20 25.06 -1.29
CA GLY A 680 -25.95 23.94 -1.90
C GLY A 680 -25.93 23.92 -3.42
N GLU A 681 -26.01 25.07 -4.10
CA GLU A 681 -25.93 25.16 -5.56
C GLU A 681 -24.56 24.76 -6.12
N ASN A 682 -23.50 24.92 -5.33
CA ASN A 682 -22.13 24.56 -5.71
C ASN A 682 -21.63 23.30 -5.01
N LEU A 683 -22.50 22.61 -4.26
CA LEU A 683 -22.14 21.43 -3.50
C LEU A 683 -21.87 20.25 -4.43
N CYS A 684 -20.64 19.75 -4.44
CA CYS A 684 -20.29 18.48 -5.06
C CYS A 684 -20.75 17.32 -4.17
N GLY A 685 -20.48 17.42 -2.88
CA GLY A 685 -20.87 16.39 -1.92
C GLY A 685 -20.30 16.62 -0.53
N ILE A 686 -20.50 15.63 0.31
CA ILE A 686 -20.00 15.57 1.68
C ILE A 686 -19.11 14.34 1.87
N MET A 687 -18.07 14.43 2.69
CA MET A 687 -17.27 13.30 3.14
C MET A 687 -17.48 13.10 4.65
N ILE A 688 -17.96 11.94 5.04
CA ILE A 688 -18.26 11.60 6.44
C ILE A 688 -17.59 10.28 6.80
N THR A 689 -16.89 10.24 7.93
CA THR A 689 -16.43 8.99 8.56
C THR A 689 -17.52 8.50 9.52
N ASN A 690 -18.04 7.29 9.34
CA ASN A 690 -19.07 6.74 10.19
C ASN A 690 -18.89 5.23 10.48
N PRO A 691 -18.76 4.81 11.77
CA PRO A 691 -18.63 5.66 12.98
C PRO A 691 -17.44 6.61 12.89
N ASN A 692 -17.53 7.73 13.60
CA ASN A 692 -16.46 8.72 13.59
C ASN A 692 -15.24 8.26 14.40
N THR A 693 -14.15 9.02 14.32
CA THR A 693 -12.88 8.72 15.00
C THR A 693 -12.93 8.76 16.54
N SER A 694 -14.05 9.16 17.13
CA SER A 694 -14.28 9.03 18.57
C SER A 694 -15.08 7.77 18.92
N GLY A 695 -15.32 6.89 17.94
CA GLY A 695 -16.10 5.67 18.09
C GLY A 695 -17.61 5.93 18.27
N ILE A 696 -18.13 7.01 17.70
CA ILE A 696 -19.56 7.38 17.84
C ILE A 696 -20.22 7.27 16.45
N PHE A 697 -21.38 6.60 16.41
CA PHE A 697 -22.20 6.50 15.20
C PHE A 697 -22.95 7.82 14.98
N GLU A 698 -22.90 8.38 13.77
CA GLU A 698 -23.65 9.59 13.40
C GLU A 698 -25.13 9.24 13.20
N GLU A 699 -25.93 9.49 14.21
CA GLU A 699 -27.36 9.16 14.21
C GLU A 699 -28.16 9.94 13.17
N ASN A 700 -27.70 11.16 12.80
CA ASN A 700 -28.33 12.01 11.80
C ASN A 700 -27.90 11.67 10.36
N PHE A 701 -27.11 10.62 10.13
CA PHE A 701 -26.51 10.34 8.82
C PHE A 701 -27.55 10.28 7.70
N SER A 702 -28.66 9.54 7.88
CA SER A 702 -29.72 9.44 6.85
C SER A 702 -30.36 10.79 6.55
N GLN A 703 -30.53 11.64 7.54
CA GLN A 703 -31.07 12.99 7.35
C GLN A 703 -30.07 13.87 6.61
N ILE A 704 -28.79 13.83 7.00
CA ILE A 704 -27.71 14.56 6.30
C ILE A 704 -27.66 14.12 4.84
N ALA A 705 -27.69 12.80 4.58
CA ALA A 705 -27.68 12.26 3.22
C ALA A 705 -28.85 12.78 2.39
N THR A 706 -30.07 12.77 2.94
CA THR A 706 -31.27 13.28 2.26
C THR A 706 -31.12 14.77 1.94
N GLU A 707 -30.73 15.60 2.91
CA GLU A 707 -30.59 17.05 2.70
C GLU A 707 -29.46 17.38 1.69
N VAL A 708 -28.38 16.57 1.63
CA VAL A 708 -27.31 16.69 0.62
C VAL A 708 -27.84 16.34 -0.78
N HIS A 709 -28.57 15.22 -0.90
CA HIS A 709 -29.17 14.80 -2.17
C HIS A 709 -30.20 15.81 -2.68
N ASP A 710 -31.05 16.36 -1.82
CA ASP A 710 -32.03 17.40 -2.17
C ASP A 710 -31.33 18.66 -2.72
N SER A 711 -30.10 18.91 -2.30
CA SER A 711 -29.25 19.99 -2.81
C SER A 711 -28.48 19.60 -4.08
N GLY A 712 -28.65 18.36 -4.59
CA GLY A 712 -27.97 17.82 -5.75
C GLY A 712 -26.52 17.36 -5.51
N GLY A 713 -26.04 17.34 -4.27
CA GLY A 713 -24.74 16.80 -3.88
C GLY A 713 -24.77 15.27 -3.71
N LEU A 714 -23.60 14.68 -3.50
CA LEU A 714 -23.41 13.24 -3.28
C LEU A 714 -22.79 12.97 -1.91
N VAL A 715 -22.97 11.75 -1.40
CA VAL A 715 -22.53 11.34 -0.06
C VAL A 715 -21.40 10.33 -0.17
N TYR A 716 -20.19 10.75 0.23
CA TYR A 716 -19.05 9.87 0.39
C TYR A 716 -18.90 9.47 1.86
N MET A 717 -18.87 8.17 2.11
CA MET A 717 -18.56 7.65 3.43
C MET A 717 -17.10 7.13 3.47
N ASP A 718 -16.33 7.63 4.41
CA ASP A 718 -15.03 7.07 4.76
C ASP A 718 -15.28 5.74 5.50
N GLY A 719 -14.94 4.63 4.86
CA GLY A 719 -15.15 3.27 5.37
C GLY A 719 -13.96 2.73 6.15
N ALA A 720 -13.07 3.59 6.67
CA ALA A 720 -11.97 3.15 7.52
C ALA A 720 -12.44 2.36 8.75
N ASN A 721 -13.63 2.67 9.26
CA ASN A 721 -14.23 2.12 10.47
C ASN A 721 -15.29 1.04 10.18
N MET A 722 -15.24 0.39 9.01
CA MET A 722 -16.17 -0.69 8.62
C MET A 722 -16.20 -1.85 9.62
N ASN A 723 -15.15 -2.07 10.39
CA ASN A 723 -15.09 -3.12 11.43
C ASN A 723 -16.20 -3.00 12.47
N ALA A 724 -16.76 -1.79 12.66
CA ALA A 724 -17.85 -1.53 13.57
C ALA A 724 -19.25 -1.90 13.02
N ILE A 725 -19.41 -1.90 11.68
CA ILE A 725 -20.76 -1.89 11.08
C ILE A 725 -20.93 -2.87 9.91
N ALA A 726 -19.85 -3.55 9.48
CA ALA A 726 -19.91 -4.50 8.37
C ALA A 726 -20.94 -5.61 8.62
N GLY A 727 -21.83 -5.83 7.66
CA GLY A 727 -22.92 -6.80 7.78
C GLY A 727 -24.06 -6.40 8.72
N ILE A 728 -23.97 -5.25 9.39
CA ILE A 728 -25.03 -4.69 10.25
C ILE A 728 -25.80 -3.61 9.49
N VAL A 729 -25.09 -2.63 8.92
CA VAL A 729 -25.70 -1.49 8.22
C VAL A 729 -25.65 -1.68 6.70
N ASN A 730 -26.79 -1.50 6.05
CA ASN A 730 -26.87 -1.41 4.59
C ASN A 730 -26.60 0.05 4.17
N LEU A 731 -25.42 0.31 3.63
CA LEU A 731 -24.98 1.66 3.31
C LEU A 731 -25.80 2.30 2.18
N GLY A 732 -26.28 1.50 1.23
CA GLY A 732 -27.19 2.01 0.18
C GLY A 732 -28.49 2.56 0.77
N LYS A 733 -29.09 1.86 1.76
CA LYS A 733 -30.28 2.35 2.47
C LYS A 733 -29.97 3.54 3.40
N LEU A 734 -28.75 3.65 3.87
CA LEU A 734 -28.31 4.78 4.69
C LEU A 734 -28.15 6.07 3.86
N GLY A 735 -28.09 5.97 2.52
CA GLY A 735 -27.94 7.08 1.58
C GLY A 735 -26.50 7.35 1.14
N VAL A 736 -25.63 6.37 1.22
CA VAL A 736 -24.23 6.47 0.76
C VAL A 736 -24.15 6.29 -0.75
N ASP A 737 -23.45 7.19 -1.47
CA ASP A 737 -23.18 7.07 -2.89
C ASP A 737 -21.84 6.43 -3.21
N ALA A 738 -20.83 6.64 -2.38
CA ALA A 738 -19.54 5.96 -2.50
C ALA A 738 -18.92 5.71 -1.13
N VAL A 739 -18.29 4.54 -0.99
CA VAL A 739 -17.56 4.16 0.22
C VAL A 739 -16.31 3.39 -0.15
N HIS A 740 -15.18 3.70 0.48
CA HIS A 740 -14.03 2.82 0.43
C HIS A 740 -13.99 1.87 1.62
N ASN A 741 -13.45 0.69 1.41
CA ASN A 741 -13.18 -0.33 2.43
C ASN A 741 -11.67 -0.56 2.50
N ASN A 742 -11.06 -0.30 3.63
CA ASN A 742 -9.64 -0.58 3.85
C ASN A 742 -9.43 -2.07 4.08
N LEU A 743 -8.76 -2.76 3.14
CA LEU A 743 -8.52 -4.19 3.30
C LEU A 743 -7.53 -4.52 4.42
N HIS A 744 -6.61 -3.60 4.70
CA HIS A 744 -5.62 -3.70 5.78
C HIS A 744 -6.16 -3.38 7.19
N LYS A 745 -7.46 -3.11 7.32
CA LYS A 745 -8.17 -2.92 8.59
C LYS A 745 -9.16 -4.04 8.80
N THR A 746 -10.41 -3.83 8.43
CA THR A 746 -11.50 -4.79 8.63
C THR A 746 -11.24 -6.17 8.01
N TRP A 747 -10.54 -6.24 6.87
CA TRP A 747 -10.42 -7.44 6.05
C TRP A 747 -9.05 -8.12 6.15
N THR A 748 -8.32 -7.84 7.19
CA THR A 748 -7.12 -8.53 7.70
C THR A 748 -5.95 -8.74 6.74
N ILE A 749 -5.74 -7.89 5.75
CA ILE A 749 -4.44 -7.96 5.08
C ILE A 749 -3.36 -7.34 5.98
N PRO A 750 -2.11 -7.77 5.90
CA PRO A 750 -1.09 -7.36 6.87
C PRO A 750 -0.72 -5.88 6.74
N HIS A 751 -0.31 -5.25 7.85
CA HIS A 751 0.14 -3.84 7.87
C HIS A 751 1.60 -3.63 7.45
N GLY A 752 2.43 -4.63 7.52
CA GLY A 752 3.77 -4.71 6.94
C GLY A 752 4.72 -3.57 7.27
N GLY A 753 4.64 -3.01 8.47
CA GLY A 753 5.51 -1.91 8.89
C GLY A 753 5.20 -0.55 8.25
N GLY A 754 3.94 -0.32 7.82
CA GLY A 754 3.51 0.94 7.21
C GLY A 754 2.78 0.79 5.89
N GLY A 755 2.13 -0.25 5.71
CA GLY A 755 1.48 -0.84 4.56
C GLY A 755 1.95 -2.28 4.44
N PRO A 756 1.39 -3.09 3.58
CA PRO A 756 0.74 -2.73 2.32
C PRO A 756 -0.66 -2.17 2.55
N GLY A 757 -0.93 -1.01 2.00
CA GLY A 757 -2.30 -0.53 1.89
C GLY A 757 -3.05 -1.30 0.83
N ASP A 758 -4.37 -1.41 0.99
CA ASP A 758 -5.27 -1.79 -0.09
C ASP A 758 -6.67 -1.31 0.19
N ALA A 759 -7.47 -1.13 -0.87
CA ALA A 759 -8.86 -0.72 -0.73
C ALA A 759 -9.74 -1.26 -1.86
N ILE A 760 -11.03 -1.30 -1.56
CA ILE A 760 -12.12 -1.53 -2.51
C ILE A 760 -13.09 -0.37 -2.37
N VAL A 761 -13.59 0.17 -3.48
CA VAL A 761 -14.62 1.22 -3.47
C VAL A 761 -15.93 0.66 -4.01
N ALA A 762 -16.99 0.79 -3.22
CA ALA A 762 -18.34 0.47 -3.62
C ALA A 762 -19.14 1.75 -3.89
N VAL A 763 -20.06 1.72 -4.87
CA VAL A 763 -20.79 2.89 -5.34
C VAL A 763 -22.27 2.60 -5.60
N SER A 764 -23.11 3.65 -5.48
CA SER A 764 -24.51 3.63 -5.86
C SER A 764 -24.68 3.52 -7.39
N GLU A 765 -25.88 3.16 -7.85
CA GLU A 765 -26.21 2.91 -9.26
C GLU A 765 -25.81 4.08 -10.17
N CYS A 766 -25.98 5.32 -9.72
CA CYS A 766 -25.70 6.51 -10.54
C CYS A 766 -24.21 6.69 -10.87
N LEU A 767 -23.31 5.99 -10.15
CA LEU A 767 -21.85 6.08 -10.33
C LEU A 767 -21.25 4.88 -11.07
N VAL A 768 -22.01 3.81 -11.34
CA VAL A 768 -21.50 2.56 -11.92
C VAL A 768 -20.82 2.79 -13.27
N ASP A 769 -21.44 3.58 -14.15
CA ASP A 769 -20.89 3.88 -15.49
C ASP A 769 -19.53 4.59 -15.45
N PHE A 770 -19.18 5.23 -14.35
CA PHE A 770 -17.97 6.03 -14.19
C PHE A 770 -16.81 5.26 -13.53
N LEU A 771 -17.04 4.03 -13.05
CA LEU A 771 -16.04 3.25 -12.33
C LEU A 771 -14.70 3.20 -13.07
N PRO A 772 -13.57 3.32 -12.35
CA PRO A 772 -12.25 3.30 -12.96
C PRO A 772 -11.83 1.91 -13.41
N GLY A 773 -10.96 1.88 -14.41
CA GLY A 773 -10.33 0.69 -14.91
C GLY A 773 -11.28 -0.29 -15.56
N LYS A 774 -10.91 -1.55 -15.50
CA LYS A 774 -11.70 -2.65 -16.03
C LYS A 774 -12.54 -3.27 -14.92
N GLN A 775 -13.78 -3.64 -15.23
CA GLN A 775 -14.68 -4.42 -14.39
C GLN A 775 -14.71 -5.86 -14.90
N ILE A 776 -14.92 -6.83 -14.04
CA ILE A 776 -15.02 -8.23 -14.46
C ILE A 776 -16.49 -8.58 -14.63
N GLU A 777 -16.81 -9.15 -15.78
CA GLU A 777 -18.14 -9.63 -16.12
C GLU A 777 -18.08 -11.12 -16.51
N LYS A 778 -19.13 -11.85 -16.17
CA LYS A 778 -19.26 -13.25 -16.55
C LYS A 778 -20.08 -13.36 -17.82
N GLY A 779 -19.46 -13.92 -18.88
CA GLY A 779 -20.14 -14.17 -20.14
C GLY A 779 -21.20 -15.26 -20.05
N GLU A 780 -22.06 -15.36 -21.07
CA GLU A 780 -23.07 -16.44 -21.20
C GLU A 780 -22.42 -17.83 -21.24
N ASP A 781 -21.18 -17.91 -21.75
CA ASP A 781 -20.36 -19.11 -21.80
C ASP A 781 -19.71 -19.46 -20.44
N GLY A 782 -19.94 -18.66 -19.42
CA GLY A 782 -19.36 -18.83 -18.09
C GLY A 782 -17.94 -18.29 -17.94
N VAL A 783 -17.30 -17.83 -19.02
CA VAL A 783 -15.93 -17.29 -19.02
C VAL A 783 -15.95 -15.85 -18.48
N LEU A 784 -15.00 -15.54 -17.61
CA LEU A 784 -14.84 -14.20 -17.07
C LEU A 784 -13.99 -13.35 -18.02
N ARG A 785 -14.48 -12.15 -18.28
CA ARG A 785 -13.83 -11.18 -19.17
C ARG A 785 -13.84 -9.79 -18.54
N SER A 786 -12.88 -8.98 -18.96
CA SER A 786 -12.83 -7.59 -18.52
C SER A 786 -13.56 -6.65 -19.49
N ARG A 787 -14.21 -5.65 -18.91
CA ARG A 787 -14.85 -4.57 -19.64
C ARG A 787 -14.59 -3.23 -18.99
N THR A 788 -14.24 -2.23 -19.78
CA THR A 788 -14.14 -0.85 -19.29
C THR A 788 -15.52 -0.18 -19.42
N PRO A 789 -16.06 0.41 -18.33
CA PRO A 789 -17.31 1.16 -18.39
C PRO A 789 -17.25 2.31 -19.40
N SER A 790 -18.37 2.62 -20.04
CA SER A 790 -18.42 3.57 -21.16
C SER A 790 -18.05 5.01 -20.79
N LYS A 791 -18.25 5.39 -19.54
CA LYS A 791 -17.92 6.71 -18.97
C LYS A 791 -16.83 6.63 -17.93
N SER A 792 -16.02 5.57 -17.95
CA SER A 792 -14.95 5.36 -16.96
C SER A 792 -14.07 6.60 -16.79
N ILE A 793 -13.75 6.93 -15.55
CA ILE A 793 -12.83 8.03 -15.22
C ILE A 793 -11.36 7.73 -15.53
N GLY A 794 -11.05 6.57 -16.09
CA GLY A 794 -9.68 6.14 -16.40
C GLY A 794 -9.12 5.19 -15.35
N ASN A 795 -7.79 5.16 -15.19
CA ASN A 795 -7.11 4.17 -14.35
C ASN A 795 -6.59 4.77 -13.05
N PHE A 796 -6.76 4.03 -11.94
CA PHE A 796 -6.15 4.31 -10.63
C PHE A 796 -4.99 3.36 -10.30
N HIS A 797 -4.78 2.35 -11.13
CA HIS A 797 -3.65 1.45 -11.09
C HIS A 797 -3.29 1.00 -12.52
N ARG A 798 -2.01 0.70 -12.79
CA ARG A 798 -1.54 0.21 -14.10
C ARG A 798 -2.17 -1.12 -14.51
N ASN A 799 -2.45 -1.94 -13.51
CA ASN A 799 -2.98 -3.29 -13.64
C ASN A 799 -4.32 -3.42 -12.89
N TRP A 800 -4.50 -4.52 -12.16
CA TRP A 800 -5.72 -4.88 -11.45
C TRP A 800 -5.79 -4.40 -9.98
N GLY A 801 -4.86 -3.56 -9.55
CA GLY A 801 -4.67 -3.20 -8.15
C GLY A 801 -3.78 -4.21 -7.41
N ASN A 802 -3.82 -4.21 -6.08
CA ASN A 802 -3.02 -5.12 -5.26
C ASN A 802 -3.65 -6.52 -5.19
N PHE A 803 -3.59 -7.27 -6.29
CA PHE A 803 -4.30 -8.55 -6.43
C PHE A 803 -4.00 -9.54 -5.32
N GLY A 804 -2.75 -9.74 -4.93
CA GLY A 804 -2.39 -10.65 -3.83
C GLY A 804 -3.06 -10.30 -2.49
N HIS A 805 -3.42 -9.03 -2.27
CA HIS A 805 -4.20 -8.62 -1.10
C HIS A 805 -5.70 -8.87 -1.28
N LYS A 806 -6.22 -8.80 -2.50
CA LYS A 806 -7.59 -9.24 -2.80
C LYS A 806 -7.76 -10.72 -2.49
N VAL A 807 -6.77 -11.57 -2.86
CA VAL A 807 -6.77 -13.00 -2.52
C VAL A 807 -6.84 -13.21 -1.00
N ARG A 808 -6.01 -12.47 -0.23
CA ARG A 808 -6.02 -12.54 1.24
C ARG A 808 -7.38 -12.17 1.83
N ALA A 809 -7.96 -11.05 1.39
CA ALA A 809 -9.27 -10.61 1.87
C ALA A 809 -10.39 -11.59 1.46
N TYR A 810 -10.29 -12.18 0.27
CA TYR A 810 -11.24 -13.20 -0.19
C TYR A 810 -11.19 -14.46 0.66
N ALA A 811 -9.98 -14.98 0.95
CA ALA A 811 -9.80 -16.13 1.83
C ALA A 811 -10.40 -15.89 3.23
N TYR A 812 -10.21 -14.71 3.79
CA TYR A 812 -10.83 -14.31 5.04
C TYR A 812 -12.36 -14.29 4.96
N LEU A 813 -12.92 -13.71 3.89
CA LEU A 813 -14.37 -13.64 3.68
C LEU A 813 -15.02 -15.02 3.53
N LEU A 814 -14.35 -16.00 2.90
CA LEU A 814 -14.82 -17.37 2.81
C LEU A 814 -15.01 -18.02 4.19
N ARG A 815 -14.09 -17.73 5.13
CA ARG A 815 -14.15 -18.23 6.50
C ARG A 815 -15.21 -17.52 7.35
N LEU A 816 -15.51 -16.26 7.04
CA LEU A 816 -16.58 -15.52 7.74
C LEU A 816 -17.96 -15.89 7.20
N GLY A 817 -18.16 -15.85 5.90
CA GLY A 817 -19.48 -16.04 5.30
C GLY A 817 -20.53 -15.04 5.79
N LYS A 818 -21.80 -15.31 5.49
CA LYS A 818 -22.94 -14.43 5.84
C LYS A 818 -23.14 -14.22 7.34
N GLU A 819 -22.73 -15.18 8.17
CA GLU A 819 -22.91 -15.12 9.62
C GLU A 819 -21.71 -14.49 10.33
N GLY A 820 -20.49 -14.76 9.83
CA GLY A 820 -19.27 -14.28 10.43
C GLY A 820 -19.04 -12.79 10.26
N VAL A 821 -19.43 -12.20 9.12
CA VAL A 821 -19.25 -10.76 8.88
C VAL A 821 -19.98 -9.90 9.94
N PRO A 822 -21.29 -10.06 10.19
CA PRO A 822 -21.95 -9.30 11.26
C PRO A 822 -21.47 -9.69 12.67
N ARG A 823 -21.10 -10.99 12.90
CA ARG A 823 -20.55 -11.41 14.19
C ARG A 823 -19.20 -10.76 14.48
N MET A 824 -18.32 -10.66 13.51
CA MET A 824 -17.05 -9.94 13.59
C MET A 824 -17.28 -8.51 14.11
N SER A 825 -18.15 -7.74 13.45
CA SER A 825 -18.47 -6.38 13.87
C SER A 825 -19.06 -6.31 15.27
N SER A 826 -19.96 -7.24 15.61
CA SER A 826 -20.59 -7.28 16.93
C SER A 826 -19.57 -7.53 18.05
N ILE A 827 -18.62 -8.45 17.83
CA ILE A 827 -17.61 -8.75 18.86
C ILE A 827 -16.56 -7.62 18.95
N ALA A 828 -16.19 -6.99 17.84
CA ALA A 828 -15.32 -5.82 17.87
C ALA A 828 -15.92 -4.67 18.70
N VAL A 829 -17.22 -4.39 18.50
CA VAL A 829 -17.95 -3.38 19.30
C VAL A 829 -18.09 -3.82 20.77
N LEU A 830 -18.38 -5.10 21.03
CA LEU A 830 -18.47 -5.62 22.40
C LEU A 830 -17.14 -5.45 23.13
N SER A 831 -16.02 -5.84 22.53
CA SER A 831 -14.68 -5.73 23.11
C SER A 831 -14.34 -4.27 23.46
N ALA A 832 -14.66 -3.34 22.55
CA ALA A 832 -14.43 -1.92 22.80
C ALA A 832 -15.30 -1.37 23.94
N ARG A 833 -16.59 -1.69 23.96
CA ARG A 833 -17.48 -1.27 25.05
C ARG A 833 -17.09 -1.87 26.39
N TYR A 834 -16.67 -3.14 26.40
CA TYR A 834 -16.15 -3.79 27.58
C TYR A 834 -14.96 -3.03 28.18
N LEU A 835 -13.95 -2.76 27.38
CA LEU A 835 -12.77 -1.99 27.84
C LEU A 835 -13.15 -0.57 28.23
N PHE A 836 -14.04 0.08 27.48
CA PHE A 836 -14.52 1.42 27.78
C PHE A 836 -15.17 1.48 29.18
N GLU A 837 -16.05 0.52 29.50
CA GLU A 837 -16.70 0.45 30.82
C GLU A 837 -15.72 0.19 31.96
N VAL A 838 -14.69 -0.59 31.74
CA VAL A 838 -13.63 -0.84 32.74
C VAL A 838 -12.80 0.40 32.97
N LEU A 839 -12.33 1.06 31.89
CA LEU A 839 -11.29 2.09 31.96
C LEU A 839 -11.86 3.50 32.29
N ARG A 840 -13.09 3.81 31.88
CA ARG A 840 -13.72 5.12 32.19
C ARG A 840 -13.97 5.34 33.69
N THR A 841 -13.82 4.34 34.52
CA THR A 841 -13.88 4.45 35.97
C THR A 841 -12.69 5.22 36.56
N ARG A 842 -11.56 5.26 35.84
CA ARG A 842 -10.30 5.87 36.28
C ARG A 842 -9.80 6.97 35.33
N TYR A 843 -10.22 6.96 34.08
CA TYR A 843 -9.84 7.95 33.08
C TYR A 843 -11.05 8.77 32.60
N PRO A 844 -10.92 10.10 32.46
CA PRO A 844 -11.88 10.87 31.69
C PRO A 844 -11.91 10.42 30.22
N THR A 845 -13.01 10.66 29.53
CA THR A 845 -13.20 10.25 28.13
C THR A 845 -13.50 11.43 27.22
N LEU A 846 -13.14 11.32 25.95
CA LEU A 846 -13.40 12.32 24.93
C LEU A 846 -14.36 11.78 23.86
N PRO A 847 -15.23 12.63 23.29
CA PRO A 847 -15.61 14.00 23.71
C PRO A 847 -16.27 13.99 25.08
N THR A 848 -16.09 15.05 25.85
CA THR A 848 -16.62 15.14 27.24
C THR A 848 -18.13 15.04 27.32
N GLY A 849 -18.85 15.67 26.37
CA GLY A 849 -20.31 15.61 26.27
C GLY A 849 -20.85 14.24 25.89
N ALA A 850 -19.99 13.32 25.39
CA ALA A 850 -20.34 11.97 25.00
C ALA A 850 -20.00 10.91 26.05
N SER A 851 -19.73 11.27 27.29
CA SER A 851 -19.32 10.32 28.33
C SER A 851 -20.34 9.21 28.62
N LYS A 852 -21.61 9.42 28.28
CA LYS A 852 -22.73 8.46 28.42
C LYS A 852 -23.14 7.81 27.09
N ILE A 853 -22.59 8.27 25.97
CA ILE A 853 -22.90 7.68 24.66
C ILE A 853 -22.14 6.38 24.49
N ALA A 854 -22.83 5.35 24.02
CA ALA A 854 -22.24 4.06 23.73
C ALA A 854 -21.17 4.19 22.62
N ARG A 855 -20.00 3.64 22.88
CA ARG A 855 -18.94 3.59 21.86
C ARG A 855 -19.15 2.41 20.91
N MET A 856 -18.66 2.56 19.70
CA MET A 856 -18.58 1.50 18.73
C MET A 856 -17.27 0.70 18.94
N HIS A 857 -16.47 0.50 17.91
CA HIS A 857 -15.26 -0.33 17.92
C HIS A 857 -14.05 0.32 18.58
N GLU A 858 -14.09 1.62 18.85
CA GLU A 858 -12.98 2.39 19.42
C GLU A 858 -13.51 3.47 20.38
N PHE A 859 -12.59 4.01 21.20
CA PHE A 859 -12.90 5.09 22.14
C PHE A 859 -11.64 5.89 22.51
N ILE A 860 -11.83 7.08 23.09
CA ILE A 860 -10.72 7.96 23.47
C ILE A 860 -10.73 8.18 24.99
N LEU A 861 -9.60 7.87 25.62
CA LEU A 861 -9.31 8.25 27.01
C LEU A 861 -8.48 9.54 27.03
N THR A 862 -8.55 10.28 28.15
CA THR A 862 -7.69 11.44 28.41
C THR A 862 -7.23 11.44 29.87
N LEU A 863 -6.40 12.41 30.23
CA LEU A 863 -5.94 12.64 31.59
C LEU A 863 -6.80 13.73 32.24
N SER A 864 -6.95 13.67 33.58
CA SER A 864 -7.56 14.75 34.36
C SER A 864 -6.62 15.95 34.45
N GLU A 865 -7.15 17.14 34.80
CA GLU A 865 -6.30 18.30 35.06
C GLU A 865 -5.32 18.08 36.23
N GLN A 866 -5.68 17.23 37.19
CA GLN A 866 -4.78 16.82 38.28
C GLN A 866 -3.61 15.99 37.75
N ASP A 867 -3.87 15.03 36.84
CA ASP A 867 -2.84 14.19 36.23
C ASP A 867 -1.85 15.04 35.42
N PHE A 868 -2.36 16.00 34.63
CA PHE A 868 -1.50 16.94 33.90
C PHE A 868 -0.64 17.74 34.85
N ALA A 869 -1.19 18.24 35.96
CA ALA A 869 -0.44 19.01 36.96
C ALA A 869 0.66 18.15 37.65
N GLN A 870 0.38 16.89 37.97
CA GLN A 870 1.37 15.95 38.53
C GLN A 870 2.53 15.71 37.55
N LEU A 871 2.23 15.51 36.28
CA LEU A 871 3.25 15.32 35.23
C LEU A 871 4.07 16.60 34.97
N GLU A 872 3.44 17.79 35.05
CA GLU A 872 4.14 19.06 34.95
C GLU A 872 5.11 19.27 36.14
N ALA A 873 4.74 18.82 37.34
CA ALA A 873 5.63 18.89 38.52
C ALA A 873 6.94 18.11 38.36
N VAL A 874 6.96 17.07 37.51
CA VAL A 874 8.16 16.29 37.19
C VAL A 874 8.77 16.68 35.83
N GLY A 875 8.36 17.79 35.24
CA GLY A 875 8.97 18.37 34.03
C GLY A 875 8.36 17.89 32.69
N VAL A 876 7.22 17.21 32.70
CA VAL A 876 6.51 16.79 31.49
C VAL A 876 5.42 17.82 31.19
N SER A 877 5.61 18.66 30.18
CA SER A 877 4.60 19.68 29.81
C SER A 877 3.27 19.03 29.38
N LYS A 878 2.16 19.77 29.52
CA LYS A 878 0.81 19.26 29.14
C LYS A 878 0.76 18.72 27.72
N SER A 879 1.44 19.35 26.77
CA SER A 879 1.49 18.90 25.37
C SER A 879 2.31 17.62 25.17
N GLN A 880 3.23 17.30 26.08
CA GLN A 880 4.05 16.09 26.04
C GLN A 880 3.47 14.95 26.87
N ALA A 881 2.48 15.22 27.72
CA ALA A 881 1.95 14.26 28.69
C ALA A 881 1.41 12.99 28.02
N ILE A 882 0.52 13.13 27.03
CA ILE A 882 -0.07 11.99 26.31
C ILE A 882 0.99 11.19 25.52
N PRO A 883 1.87 11.79 24.71
CA PRO A 883 2.98 11.09 24.09
C PRO A 883 3.88 10.35 25.09
N GLN A 884 4.16 10.95 26.24
CA GLN A 884 5.01 10.36 27.26
C GLN A 884 4.34 9.16 27.96
N VAL A 885 3.05 9.28 28.28
CA VAL A 885 2.24 8.14 28.76
C VAL A 885 2.24 7.01 27.72
N GLY A 886 2.11 7.36 26.42
CA GLY A 886 2.22 6.37 25.33
C GLY A 886 3.54 5.58 25.36
N LYS A 887 4.66 6.21 25.72
CA LYS A 887 5.95 5.50 25.84
C LYS A 887 5.97 4.50 26.99
N LEU A 888 5.21 4.74 28.06
CA LEU A 888 5.15 3.79 29.18
C LEU A 888 4.41 2.48 28.80
N PHE A 889 3.45 2.51 27.86
CA PHE A 889 2.84 1.28 27.34
C PHE A 889 3.88 0.30 26.77
N LEU A 890 4.94 0.82 26.16
CA LEU A 890 6.01 0.00 25.58
C LEU A 890 6.74 -0.83 26.65
N ASP A 891 6.81 -0.33 27.88
CA ASP A 891 7.43 -1.04 29.02
C ASP A 891 6.56 -2.19 29.53
N PHE A 892 5.25 -2.16 29.28
CA PHE A 892 4.34 -3.25 29.57
C PHE A 892 4.21 -4.29 28.45
N GLY A 893 5.03 -4.14 27.38
CA GLY A 893 5.05 -5.06 26.25
C GLY A 893 4.01 -4.79 25.17
N PHE A 894 3.22 -3.73 25.31
CA PHE A 894 2.22 -3.34 24.31
C PHE A 894 2.76 -2.31 23.32
N HIS A 895 2.21 -2.28 22.11
CA HIS A 895 2.24 -1.05 21.32
C HIS A 895 1.35 -0.01 22.01
N ALA A 896 1.75 1.26 21.98
CA ALA A 896 0.91 2.29 22.56
C ALA A 896 -0.40 2.46 21.77
N PRO A 897 -1.51 2.88 22.42
CA PRO A 897 -2.66 3.44 21.74
C PRO A 897 -2.27 4.59 20.82
N THR A 898 -3.15 5.01 19.92
CA THR A 898 -2.90 6.20 19.11
C THR A 898 -2.92 7.44 20.03
N VAL A 899 -1.80 8.16 20.04
CA VAL A 899 -1.59 9.31 20.91
C VAL A 899 -1.87 10.62 20.17
N ALA A 900 -2.49 11.58 20.86
CA ALA A 900 -2.71 12.95 20.37
C ALA A 900 -3.48 13.05 19.03
N PHE A 901 -4.35 12.08 18.75
CA PHE A 901 -5.21 12.06 17.56
C PHE A 901 -6.53 11.31 17.88
N PRO A 902 -7.69 11.73 17.39
CA PRO A 902 -7.98 13.04 16.76
C PRO A 902 -7.91 14.20 17.75
N GLU A 903 -7.94 13.88 19.04
CA GLU A 903 -7.89 14.80 20.16
C GLU A 903 -6.45 14.94 20.67
N VAL A 904 -5.95 16.17 20.76
CA VAL A 904 -4.54 16.47 21.12
C VAL A 904 -4.16 15.86 22.48
N PHE A 905 -5.12 15.74 23.40
CA PHE A 905 -4.91 15.15 24.72
C PHE A 905 -5.53 13.76 24.85
N GLY A 906 -5.69 13.05 23.72
CA GLY A 906 -6.36 11.75 23.66
C GLY A 906 -5.41 10.59 23.52
N LEU A 907 -5.83 9.45 24.13
CA LEU A 907 -5.33 8.10 23.89
C LEU A 907 -6.48 7.33 23.23
N MET A 908 -6.37 7.06 21.94
CA MET A 908 -7.41 6.36 21.21
C MET A 908 -7.10 4.87 21.18
N ILE A 909 -8.08 4.06 21.60
CA ILE A 909 -7.99 2.61 21.79
C ILE A 909 -9.00 1.91 20.90
N GLU A 910 -8.53 0.99 20.09
CA GLU A 910 -9.34 0.07 19.29
C GLU A 910 -8.91 -1.38 19.58
N PRO A 911 -9.61 -2.10 20.48
CA PRO A 911 -9.48 -3.55 20.56
C PRO A 911 -10.27 -4.16 19.40
N THR A 912 -9.81 -5.29 18.89
CA THR A 912 -10.52 -5.99 17.83
C THR A 912 -11.22 -7.24 18.37
N GLU A 913 -11.95 -7.94 17.50
CA GLU A 913 -12.53 -9.24 17.79
C GLU A 913 -11.50 -10.38 17.88
N SER A 914 -10.25 -10.12 17.50
CA SER A 914 -9.20 -11.14 17.41
C SER A 914 -8.65 -11.61 18.76
N TYR A 915 -8.91 -10.85 19.85
CA TYR A 915 -8.28 -11.09 21.14
C TYR A 915 -9.20 -11.85 22.08
N THR A 916 -8.58 -12.69 22.91
CA THR A 916 -9.28 -13.34 24.03
C THR A 916 -9.64 -12.31 25.11
N LYS A 917 -10.66 -12.63 25.94
CA LYS A 917 -10.98 -11.76 27.08
C LYS A 917 -9.78 -11.60 28.04
N ALA A 918 -8.99 -12.64 28.23
CA ALA A 918 -7.79 -12.59 29.08
C ALA A 918 -6.75 -11.60 28.54
N GLU A 919 -6.55 -11.49 27.23
CA GLU A 919 -5.66 -10.49 26.62
C GLU A 919 -6.23 -9.07 26.78
N LEU A 920 -7.54 -8.89 26.67
CA LEU A 920 -8.21 -7.61 26.92
C LEU A 920 -8.10 -7.21 28.40
N ASP A 921 -8.29 -8.14 29.32
CA ASP A 921 -8.16 -7.91 30.75
C ASP A 921 -6.73 -7.53 31.14
N ARG A 922 -5.72 -8.23 30.59
CA ARG A 922 -4.31 -7.90 30.77
C ARG A 922 -3.98 -6.49 30.28
N PHE A 923 -4.52 -6.10 29.12
CA PHE A 923 -4.37 -4.74 28.60
C PHE A 923 -5.04 -3.72 29.54
N ALA A 924 -6.26 -3.99 29.98
CA ALA A 924 -6.98 -3.11 30.92
C ALA A 924 -6.21 -2.97 32.24
N GLU A 925 -5.65 -4.04 32.79
CA GLU A 925 -4.82 -4.02 34.00
C GLU A 925 -3.59 -3.13 33.80
N ALA A 926 -2.89 -3.24 32.67
CA ALA A 926 -1.75 -2.39 32.34
C ALA A 926 -2.15 -0.91 32.29
N VAL A 927 -3.28 -0.57 31.64
CA VAL A 927 -3.80 0.82 31.58
C VAL A 927 -4.11 1.37 32.98
N LEU A 928 -4.70 0.56 33.85
CA LEU A 928 -5.01 0.95 35.23
C LEU A 928 -3.74 1.13 36.06
N VAL A 929 -2.74 0.25 35.90
CA VAL A 929 -1.45 0.38 36.58
C VAL A 929 -0.68 1.61 36.09
N ILE A 930 -0.76 1.94 34.80
CA ILE A 930 -0.21 3.19 34.25
C ILE A 930 -0.86 4.40 34.95
N LYS A 931 -2.16 4.35 35.19
CA LYS A 931 -2.85 5.41 35.96
C LYS A 931 -2.33 5.52 37.40
N ASP A 932 -2.13 4.39 38.08
CA ASP A 932 -1.56 4.39 39.43
C ASP A 932 -0.14 5.00 39.42
N LEU A 933 0.69 4.70 38.41
CA LEU A 933 2.00 5.29 38.26
C LEU A 933 1.95 6.80 37.99
N ILE A 934 0.93 7.30 37.26
CA ILE A 934 0.73 8.74 37.09
C ILE A 934 0.38 9.38 38.45
N ASP A 935 -0.47 8.75 39.24
CA ASP A 935 -0.96 9.27 40.50
C ASP A 935 0.12 9.22 41.63
N GLU A 936 0.90 8.13 41.67
CA GLU A 936 1.80 7.84 42.79
C GLU A 936 3.28 8.13 42.45
N HIS A 937 3.69 7.91 41.20
CA HIS A 937 5.10 7.92 40.77
C HIS A 937 5.27 8.57 39.37
N PRO A 938 4.86 9.84 39.19
CA PRO A 938 4.89 10.52 37.88
C PRO A 938 6.33 10.61 37.27
N GLU A 939 7.39 10.50 38.09
CA GLU A 939 8.78 10.45 37.67
C GLU A 939 9.09 9.22 36.79
N ILE A 940 8.38 8.10 37.01
CA ILE A 940 8.51 6.90 36.15
C ILE A 940 7.94 7.21 34.75
N VAL A 941 6.81 7.90 34.69
CA VAL A 941 6.24 8.32 33.39
C VAL A 941 7.21 9.28 32.70
N ALA A 942 7.79 10.24 33.42
CA ALA A 942 8.71 11.23 32.86
C ALA A 942 9.98 10.61 32.27
N SER A 943 10.46 9.49 32.84
CA SER A 943 11.66 8.79 32.38
C SER A 943 11.42 7.68 31.36
N ALA A 944 10.17 7.32 31.06
CA ALA A 944 9.82 6.27 30.10
C ALA A 944 10.39 6.56 28.69
N PRO A 945 10.72 5.52 27.90
CA PRO A 945 10.61 4.08 28.16
C PRO A 945 11.86 3.51 28.85
N HIS A 946 11.70 2.38 29.57
CA HIS A 946 12.78 1.77 30.35
C HIS A 946 13.28 0.43 29.79
N PHE A 947 12.39 -0.36 29.16
CA PHE A 947 12.64 -1.74 28.72
C PHE A 947 12.77 -1.92 27.21
N THR A 948 12.64 -0.84 26.44
CA THR A 948 12.75 -0.85 24.98
C THR A 948 14.20 -1.01 24.50
N PRO A 949 14.42 -1.46 23.24
CA PRO A 949 15.77 -1.63 22.68
C PRO A 949 16.66 -0.38 22.75
N ILE A 950 16.06 0.79 22.58
CA ILE A 950 16.70 2.10 22.64
C ILE A 950 15.97 3.00 23.64
N ASP A 951 16.60 4.08 24.04
CA ASP A 951 15.98 5.15 24.82
C ASP A 951 15.20 6.11 23.91
N ARG A 952 14.60 7.16 24.44
CA ARG A 952 13.92 8.21 23.67
C ARG A 952 14.81 8.72 22.56
N VAL A 953 14.26 8.83 21.36
CA VAL A 953 14.99 9.31 20.19
C VAL A 953 14.98 10.83 20.12
N ASP A 954 16.11 11.45 19.78
CA ASP A 954 16.17 12.86 19.43
C ASP A 954 15.65 13.10 17.99
N GLU A 955 14.34 13.04 17.82
CA GLU A 955 13.67 13.23 16.54
C GLU A 955 13.87 14.66 15.98
N VAL A 956 14.05 15.65 16.84
CA VAL A 956 14.28 17.04 16.43
C VAL A 956 15.63 17.18 15.75
N SER A 957 16.68 16.63 16.33
CA SER A 957 18.01 16.61 15.73
C SER A 957 18.03 15.79 14.44
N ALA A 958 17.39 14.62 14.40
CA ALA A 958 17.29 13.78 13.22
C ALA A 958 16.59 14.49 12.03
N ASN A 959 15.53 15.26 12.29
CA ASN A 959 14.83 16.05 11.27
C ASN A 959 15.61 17.31 10.80
N ARG A 960 16.50 17.83 11.64
CA ARG A 960 17.37 18.98 11.29
C ARG A 960 18.61 18.55 10.50
N ASN A 961 19.20 17.45 10.88
CA ASN A 961 20.45 16.90 10.37
C ASN A 961 20.18 15.57 9.67
N LEU A 962 19.51 15.62 8.52
CA LEU A 962 19.07 14.44 7.79
C LEU A 962 20.27 13.58 7.35
N CYS A 963 20.33 12.35 7.81
CA CYS A 963 21.17 11.28 7.30
C CYS A 963 20.24 10.19 6.76
N LEU A 964 20.14 10.07 5.42
CA LEU A 964 19.12 9.27 4.74
C LEU A 964 19.67 8.04 4.04
N ASN A 965 20.97 7.89 3.98
CA ASN A 965 21.63 6.72 3.42
C ASN A 965 23.03 6.55 3.99
N GLU A 966 23.57 5.37 3.81
CA GLU A 966 24.98 5.03 3.97
C GLU A 966 25.33 3.89 3.02
N ARG A 967 26.62 3.71 2.77
CA ARG A 967 27.08 2.49 2.12
C ARG A 967 27.07 1.34 3.12
N LEU A 968 26.38 0.27 2.76
CA LEU A 968 26.27 -0.92 3.60
C LEU A 968 27.46 -1.87 3.34
N ASP A 969 28.60 -1.60 3.94
CA ASP A 969 29.72 -2.56 3.93
C ASP A 969 29.49 -3.70 4.95
N HIS A 970 28.65 -3.46 5.96
CA HIS A 970 28.19 -4.40 6.98
C HIS A 970 26.70 -4.19 7.25
N LEU A 971 26.03 -5.21 7.77
CA LEU A 971 24.67 -5.07 8.28
C LEU A 971 24.64 -4.04 9.42
N PRO A 972 23.62 -3.17 9.50
CA PRO A 972 23.50 -2.21 10.57
C PRO A 972 23.56 -2.89 11.96
N ALA A 973 24.27 -2.27 12.91
CA ALA A 973 24.34 -2.80 14.25
C ALA A 973 22.96 -2.87 14.90
N LEU A 974 22.63 -4.00 15.51
CA LEU A 974 21.37 -4.18 16.21
C LEU A 974 21.37 -3.37 17.52
N PRO A 975 20.28 -2.69 17.85
CA PRO A 975 20.11 -2.08 19.15
C PRO A 975 20.17 -3.14 20.26
N ILE A 976 20.76 -2.80 21.39
CA ILE A 976 20.78 -3.67 22.56
C ILE A 976 19.37 -3.72 23.15
N ASN A 977 18.76 -4.89 23.09
CA ASN A 977 17.45 -5.10 23.68
C ASN A 977 17.58 -5.13 25.21
N ARG A 978 16.91 -4.22 25.92
CA ARG A 978 16.91 -4.22 27.39
C ARG A 978 16.08 -5.38 27.92
N ILE A 979 14.83 -5.52 27.42
CA ILE A 979 13.98 -6.71 27.63
C ILE A 979 13.23 -6.96 26.31
N GLN A 980 13.25 -8.18 25.84
CA GLN A 980 12.53 -8.54 24.61
C GLN A 980 11.00 -8.46 24.83
N PRO A 981 10.23 -8.04 23.81
CA PRO A 981 8.78 -7.91 23.93
C PRO A 981 8.08 -9.16 24.45
N HIS A 982 8.42 -10.33 23.93
CA HIS A 982 7.82 -11.58 24.36
C HIS A 982 8.09 -11.94 25.85
N VAL A 983 9.20 -11.47 26.41
CA VAL A 983 9.49 -11.64 27.86
C VAL A 983 8.54 -10.76 28.67
N LEU A 984 8.32 -9.51 28.26
CA LEU A 984 7.38 -8.59 28.92
C LEU A 984 5.95 -9.11 28.87
N LEU A 985 5.53 -9.67 27.72
CA LEU A 985 4.20 -10.24 27.56
C LEU A 985 3.93 -11.44 28.44
N ASN A 986 4.96 -12.17 28.85
CA ASN A 986 4.87 -13.33 29.74
C ASN A 986 5.02 -12.99 31.24
N LEU A 987 5.30 -11.73 31.60
CA LEU A 987 5.32 -11.27 32.98
C LEU A 987 3.94 -10.80 33.43
N GLU A 988 3.59 -11.01 34.69
CA GLU A 988 2.43 -10.37 35.30
C GLU A 988 2.60 -8.85 35.32
N ILE A 989 1.51 -8.10 35.13
CA ILE A 989 1.54 -6.63 35.13
C ILE A 989 2.11 -6.08 36.44
N SER A 990 1.79 -6.70 37.57
CA SER A 990 2.35 -6.38 38.89
C SER A 990 3.85 -6.54 38.97
N GLN A 991 4.41 -7.56 38.31
CA GLN A 991 5.88 -7.78 38.25
C GLN A 991 6.56 -6.71 37.41
N ILE A 992 5.93 -6.24 36.34
CA ILE A 992 6.44 -5.15 35.52
C ILE A 992 6.42 -3.85 36.35
N LYS A 993 5.31 -3.54 37.04
CA LYS A 993 5.22 -2.40 37.96
C LYS A 993 6.36 -2.42 38.97
N GLN A 994 6.60 -3.57 39.63
CA GLN A 994 7.67 -3.69 40.62
C GLN A 994 9.07 -3.42 40.02
N ARG A 995 9.35 -3.95 38.83
CA ARG A 995 10.64 -3.69 38.15
C ARG A 995 10.82 -2.20 37.83
N LEU A 996 9.74 -1.50 37.44
CA LEU A 996 9.80 -0.04 37.19
C LEU A 996 10.11 0.72 38.48
N LEU A 997 9.48 0.36 39.61
CA LEU A 997 9.75 0.95 40.93
C LEU A 997 11.19 0.69 41.38
N ASP A 998 11.67 -0.55 41.23
CA ASP A 998 13.05 -0.93 41.60
C ASP A 998 14.09 -0.14 40.80
N LEU A 999 13.87 0.14 39.52
CA LEU A 999 14.75 0.98 38.69
C LEU A 999 14.90 2.40 39.21
N GLN A 1000 13.88 2.95 39.86
CA GLN A 1000 13.91 4.28 40.47
C GLN A 1000 14.38 4.26 41.94
N GLY A 1001 14.75 3.08 42.47
CA GLY A 1001 15.14 2.93 43.87
C GLY A 1001 13.98 3.10 44.86
N ILE A 1002 12.75 2.96 44.38
CA ILE A 1002 11.53 3.01 45.19
C ILE A 1002 11.26 1.59 45.69
N HIS A 1003 11.60 1.35 46.94
CA HIS A 1003 11.32 0.08 47.59
C HIS A 1003 9.92 0.12 48.20
N SER A 1004 9.03 -0.80 47.78
CA SER A 1004 7.67 -0.96 48.31
C SER A 1004 7.63 -1.36 49.79
#